data_7806dc11b96d03c8cdb3cb54638b4559
#
_entry.id   7806dc11b96d03c8cdb3cb54638b4559
#
_cell.length_a   1.000
_cell.length_b   1.000
_cell.length_c   1.000
_cell.angle_alpha   90.00
_cell.angle_beta   90.00
_cell.angle_gamma   90.00
#
_symmetry.space_group_name_H-M   'P 1'
#
loop_
_entity.id
_entity.type
_entity.pdbx_description
1 polymer ?
#
loop_
_entity_poly.entity_id
_entity_poly.type
_entity_poly.pdbx_seq_one_letter_code
_entity_poly.pdbx_strand_id
1 'polypeptide(L)'
;MNDSRDRELGMHRKITRRDFLNGVAVTAGAAMMPWDLCAAGIGEGQAAVGPESAPSYYPPALTGMRGSHPGSFDAAHSLRDGTFWDSAGKPEDSGETYDLIIVGGGISGLAAAYFYRKAAGGKARILILENHDDFGGHAKRNEFRVSNAFRLGFGGTFSIESPAPYSAVAKGVIEELGIDVPSFAKYFDKNLYPSAGLRPRIFFDKETFGVDKLVINHNPRGGNESEDAAGPSAQLLKQFLADAPLAAQAKRDLQRLYHEPKDYFPDLNSDQKKAKLARMSYASFLKDVAGVHEDIIKMYQSLPHPLFGVGIDAVAAQDAWGLDLPGFDGLKLDPAPGKGMNRDAIPNEEAEKYFFHFPDGNATIARLLVRKLIPDAIPGTSSSDVVLAKANYAKLDDPGSPVRIRLNSTAVRVKHLGEPASAKEVEISYARGGKVYTAKAKNAILACWHVVIPYICEELPDKQKEAMASAQKVPLLYTYVAVRNWTSFQKLATNSVYAPGMYHSFVNLDLPVSIGGYECARKPDEPILVHMMKAACRPGRTARQQHMIGRMELYSTDFETMERKIRDQLTRTLGPGGFDPARDIAAITVNRWPHGYAYEYSSLFDSFWLEGGETPCEVARKPHGRIAIANSDAGAYAYTDEAINQAWRAVGEITKS
;
A
#
# COMPACT_ATOMS: atom_id res chain seq x y z
N MET A 1 32.75 -4.83 -4.03
CA MET A 1 32.15 -3.65 -3.40
C MET A 1 33.02 -2.43 -3.69
N ASN A 2 32.43 -1.35 -4.19
CA ASN A 2 33.21 -0.16 -4.57
C ASN A 2 33.31 0.75 -3.34
N ASP A 3 34.32 0.53 -2.50
CA ASP A 3 34.47 1.11 -1.16
C ASP A 3 34.48 2.66 -1.14
N SER A 4 34.92 3.31 -2.24
CA SER A 4 34.91 4.77 -2.37
C SER A 4 33.49 5.33 -2.58
N ARG A 5 32.68 4.71 -3.45
CA ARG A 5 31.30 5.16 -3.72
C ARG A 5 30.39 4.95 -2.51
N ASP A 6 30.54 3.85 -1.80
CA ASP A 6 29.80 3.60 -0.56
C ASP A 6 30.12 4.63 0.52
N ARG A 7 31.37 5.12 0.57
CA ARG A 7 31.77 6.23 1.48
C ARG A 7 31.14 7.57 1.07
N GLU A 8 31.15 7.89 -0.22
CA GLU A 8 30.48 9.11 -0.75
C GLU A 8 28.98 9.10 -0.47
N LEU A 9 28.32 7.95 -0.60
CA LEU A 9 26.93 7.76 -0.26
C LEU A 9 26.66 7.74 1.25
N GLY A 10 27.68 7.79 2.10
CA GLY A 10 27.52 7.77 3.55
C GLY A 10 27.09 6.42 4.12
N MET A 11 27.29 5.30 3.40
CA MET A 11 26.95 3.96 3.86
C MET A 11 27.70 3.54 5.13
N HIS A 12 28.88 4.12 5.37
CA HIS A 12 29.68 3.91 6.58
C HIS A 12 29.11 4.61 7.83
N ARG A 13 28.21 5.58 7.68
CA ARG A 13 27.57 6.25 8.81
C ARG A 13 26.36 5.46 9.28
N LYS A 14 26.37 5.10 10.56
CA LYS A 14 25.22 4.44 11.18
C LYS A 14 24.05 5.41 11.22
N ILE A 15 23.05 5.15 10.40
CA ILE A 15 21.69 5.70 10.60
C ILE A 15 21.02 4.95 11.75
N THR A 16 19.96 5.53 12.33
CA THR A 16 19.21 4.85 13.39
C THR A 16 18.60 3.56 12.83
N ARG A 17 19.26 2.43 13.10
CA ARG A 17 18.80 1.06 12.73
C ARG A 17 18.37 0.37 14.02
N ARG A 18 17.23 0.75 14.58
CA ARG A 18 16.68 0.11 15.78
C ARG A 18 16.25 -1.34 15.56
N ASP A 19 15.91 -1.70 14.32
CA ASP A 19 15.63 -3.05 13.87
C ASP A 19 16.84 -3.98 13.99
N PHE A 20 18.07 -3.49 13.87
CA PHE A 20 19.27 -4.33 14.00
C PHE A 20 19.52 -4.83 15.43
N LEU A 21 19.08 -4.11 16.46
CA LEU A 21 19.30 -4.52 17.86
C LEU A 21 18.17 -5.38 18.44
N ASN A 22 16.93 -5.23 17.93
CA ASN A 22 15.78 -5.99 18.43
C ASN A 22 15.28 -7.09 17.46
N GLY A 23 15.42 -6.90 16.16
CA GLY A 23 15.04 -7.88 15.15
C GLY A 23 16.12 -8.92 14.90
N VAL A 24 17.41 -8.55 14.94
CA VAL A 24 18.52 -9.50 14.82
C VAL A 24 18.68 -10.33 16.09
N ALA A 25 18.35 -9.81 17.29
CA ALA A 25 18.32 -10.64 18.50
C ALA A 25 17.17 -11.68 18.47
N VAL A 26 16.04 -11.37 17.78
CA VAL A 26 14.91 -12.30 17.62
C VAL A 26 15.00 -13.11 16.33
N THR A 27 15.53 -12.55 15.22
CA THR A 27 15.60 -13.27 13.93
C THR A 27 16.97 -13.87 13.62
N ALA A 28 18.09 -13.27 14.02
CA ALA A 28 19.39 -13.97 13.94
C ALA A 28 19.54 -15.03 15.01
N GLY A 29 18.90 -14.86 16.18
CA GLY A 29 18.72 -15.92 17.17
C GLY A 29 17.82 -17.04 16.64
N ALA A 30 16.73 -16.72 15.93
CA ALA A 30 15.81 -17.72 15.39
C ALA A 30 16.28 -18.35 14.06
N ALA A 31 17.06 -17.65 13.24
CA ALA A 31 17.61 -18.19 11.98
C ALA A 31 18.91 -18.96 12.14
N MET A 32 19.60 -18.84 13.29
CA MET A 32 20.84 -19.58 13.61
C MET A 32 20.71 -20.53 14.79
N MET A 33 19.56 -20.60 15.49
CA MET A 33 19.33 -21.58 16.52
C MET A 33 18.42 -22.70 15.98
N PRO A 34 18.76 -23.96 16.25
CA PRO A 34 17.78 -25.03 16.12
C PRO A 34 16.52 -24.66 16.90
N TRP A 35 15.37 -24.96 16.37
CA TRP A 35 14.02 -24.65 16.87
C TRP A 35 13.82 -24.95 18.39
N ASP A 36 14.71 -25.69 18.99
CA ASP A 36 14.63 -26.20 20.37
C ASP A 36 15.04 -25.22 21.49
N LEU A 37 15.70 -24.11 21.21
CA LEU A 37 16.24 -23.24 22.28
C LEU A 37 15.32 -22.11 22.75
N CYS A 38 14.20 -21.82 22.05
CA CYS A 38 13.21 -20.82 22.49
C CYS A 38 12.13 -21.37 23.44
N ALA A 39 12.18 -22.67 23.78
CA ALA A 39 11.11 -23.37 24.50
C ALA A 39 11.32 -23.50 26.03
N ALA A 40 12.35 -22.92 26.59
CA ALA A 40 12.61 -23.04 28.03
C ALA A 40 11.75 -22.04 28.82
N GLY A 41 10.62 -22.51 29.38
CA GLY A 41 9.89 -21.79 30.43
C GLY A 41 8.38 -21.63 30.32
N ILE A 42 7.67 -22.44 29.51
CA ILE A 42 6.22 -22.35 29.39
C ILE A 42 5.56 -23.64 29.87
N GLY A 43 4.59 -23.50 30.80
CA GLY A 43 3.77 -24.62 31.26
C GLY A 43 2.93 -25.19 30.11
N GLU A 44 2.67 -26.49 30.16
CA GLU A 44 1.86 -27.21 29.20
C GLU A 44 0.48 -26.59 29.06
N GLY A 45 0.05 -26.29 27.80
CA GLY A 45 -1.31 -25.88 27.46
C GLY A 45 -1.57 -24.40 27.28
N GLN A 46 -0.57 -23.47 27.37
CA GLN A 46 -0.76 -22.06 27.03
C GLN A 46 0.02 -21.70 25.76
N ALA A 47 -0.64 -20.96 24.84
CA ALA A 47 0.04 -20.38 23.71
C ALA A 47 1.23 -19.51 24.18
N ALA A 48 2.38 -19.65 23.54
CA ALA A 48 3.59 -18.94 23.93
C ALA A 48 3.36 -17.43 24.08
N VAL A 49 3.81 -16.84 25.18
CA VAL A 49 3.80 -15.39 25.40
C VAL A 49 4.69 -14.76 24.30
N GLY A 50 4.09 -13.95 23.44
CA GLY A 50 4.80 -13.35 22.32
C GLY A 50 5.64 -12.14 22.71
N PRO A 51 6.53 -11.68 21.80
CA PRO A 51 7.40 -10.53 22.04
C PRO A 51 6.63 -9.24 22.36
N GLU A 52 5.37 -9.14 21.92
CA GLU A 52 4.49 -7.98 22.14
C GLU A 52 4.15 -7.73 23.62
N SER A 53 4.35 -8.71 24.50
CA SER A 53 4.19 -8.55 25.96
C SER A 53 5.31 -7.74 26.62
N ALA A 54 6.46 -7.60 25.95
CA ALA A 54 7.59 -6.85 26.50
C ALA A 54 7.28 -5.34 26.52
N PRO A 55 7.55 -4.61 27.62
CA PRO A 55 7.31 -3.17 27.71
C PRO A 55 8.04 -2.32 26.66
N SER A 56 9.13 -2.83 26.10
CA SER A 56 9.92 -2.19 25.05
C SER A 56 9.41 -2.43 23.65
N TYR A 57 8.44 -3.33 23.47
CA TYR A 57 7.90 -3.68 22.16
C TYR A 57 7.07 -2.54 21.56
N TYR A 58 7.57 -1.96 20.48
CA TYR A 58 6.90 -0.84 19.82
C TYR A 58 7.29 -0.75 18.33
N PRO A 59 6.69 -1.57 17.46
CA PRO A 59 7.04 -1.67 16.04
C PRO A 59 7.00 -0.36 15.24
N PRO A 60 6.10 0.60 15.50
CA PRO A 60 6.06 1.85 14.73
C PRO A 60 7.37 2.67 14.76
N ALA A 61 8.18 2.50 15.82
CA ALA A 61 9.47 3.20 15.96
C ALA A 61 10.66 2.45 15.31
N LEU A 62 10.42 1.26 14.76
CA LEU A 62 11.47 0.51 14.06
C LEU A 62 11.70 1.10 12.66
N THR A 63 12.96 1.12 12.24
CA THR A 63 13.41 1.58 10.92
C THR A 63 14.04 0.42 10.13
N GLY A 64 14.49 0.63 8.91
CA GLY A 64 15.02 -0.43 8.06
C GLY A 64 13.93 -1.11 7.23
N MET A 65 13.96 -2.43 7.07
CA MET A 65 12.96 -3.19 6.32
C MET A 65 11.70 -3.40 7.16
N ARG A 66 10.58 -2.84 6.69
CA ARG A 66 9.25 -2.94 7.32
C ARG A 66 8.22 -3.51 6.33
N GLY A 67 6.95 -3.52 6.69
CA GLY A 67 5.93 -4.22 5.91
C GLY A 67 6.18 -5.72 5.95
N SER A 68 6.33 -6.38 4.81
CA SER A 68 6.80 -7.78 4.76
C SER A 68 8.29 -7.83 5.12
N HIS A 69 8.57 -7.76 6.42
CA HIS A 69 9.93 -7.81 6.97
C HIS A 69 10.50 -9.25 6.89
N PRO A 70 11.83 -9.41 7.02
CA PRO A 70 12.44 -10.75 7.06
C PRO A 70 11.77 -11.65 8.12
N GLY A 71 11.48 -12.90 7.75
CA GLY A 71 10.79 -13.88 8.59
C GLY A 71 9.26 -13.88 8.48
N SER A 72 8.63 -12.75 8.13
CA SER A 72 7.16 -12.67 8.09
C SER A 72 6.49 -13.47 6.96
N PHE A 73 7.25 -13.92 5.97
CA PHE A 73 6.74 -14.68 4.82
C PHE A 73 7.19 -16.16 4.80
N ASP A 74 8.04 -16.59 5.74
CA ASP A 74 8.67 -17.92 5.70
C ASP A 74 7.63 -19.04 5.82
N ALA A 75 6.68 -18.93 6.76
CA ALA A 75 5.62 -19.93 6.92
C ALA A 75 4.72 -20.00 5.68
N ALA A 76 4.32 -18.86 5.10
CA ALA A 76 3.48 -18.84 3.91
C ALA A 76 4.21 -19.38 2.67
N HIS A 77 5.50 -19.11 2.52
CA HIS A 77 6.30 -19.65 1.42
C HIS A 77 6.54 -21.15 1.58
N SER A 78 6.86 -21.65 2.78
CA SER A 78 7.01 -23.09 3.02
C SER A 78 5.70 -23.86 2.85
N LEU A 79 4.54 -23.26 3.18
CA LEU A 79 3.22 -23.84 2.85
C LEU A 79 3.03 -23.95 1.34
N ARG A 80 3.28 -22.87 0.58
CA ARG A 80 3.20 -22.88 -0.87
C ARG A 80 4.10 -23.94 -1.50
N ASP A 81 5.31 -24.10 -0.95
CA ASP A 81 6.31 -25.03 -1.46
C ASP A 81 6.10 -26.47 -0.95
N GLY A 82 5.05 -26.71 -0.12
CA GLY A 82 4.68 -28.03 0.40
C GLY A 82 5.61 -28.57 1.49
N THR A 83 6.52 -27.75 2.04
CA THR A 83 7.55 -28.17 3.00
C THR A 83 7.25 -27.80 4.46
N PHE A 84 6.22 -27.00 4.72
CA PHE A 84 5.90 -26.50 6.06
C PHE A 84 5.66 -27.65 7.05
N TRP A 85 4.78 -28.58 6.71
CA TRP A 85 4.36 -29.65 7.62
C TRP A 85 5.44 -30.73 7.88
N ASP A 86 6.47 -30.79 7.03
CA ASP A 86 7.61 -31.71 7.24
C ASP A 86 8.45 -31.28 8.44
N SER A 87 8.46 -29.99 8.78
CA SER A 87 9.29 -29.42 9.85
C SER A 87 8.51 -28.84 11.03
N ALA A 88 7.22 -28.59 10.88
CA ALA A 88 6.43 -27.82 11.85
C ALA A 88 6.06 -28.57 13.14
N GLY A 89 6.25 -29.86 13.18
CA GLY A 89 5.82 -30.70 14.31
C GLY A 89 4.30 -30.86 14.39
N LYS A 90 3.82 -31.60 15.40
CA LYS A 90 2.39 -31.78 15.64
C LYS A 90 1.80 -30.52 16.28
N PRO A 91 0.67 -29.97 15.77
CA PRO A 91 0.00 -28.83 16.40
C PRO A 91 -0.40 -29.13 17.85
N GLU A 92 -0.14 -28.17 18.74
CA GLU A 92 -0.53 -28.22 20.16
C GLU A 92 -1.93 -27.57 20.31
N ASP A 93 -2.87 -28.21 20.97
CA ASP A 93 -4.17 -27.62 21.29
C ASP A 93 -3.99 -26.53 22.35
N SER A 94 -4.33 -25.28 22.01
CA SER A 94 -4.28 -24.15 22.95
C SER A 94 -5.39 -24.20 24.02
N GLY A 95 -6.41 -25.04 23.85
CA GLY A 95 -7.61 -25.08 24.68
C GLY A 95 -8.52 -23.85 24.52
N GLU A 96 -8.21 -22.95 23.58
CA GLU A 96 -8.95 -21.71 23.35
C GLU A 96 -10.11 -21.91 22.38
N THR A 97 -11.29 -21.39 22.75
CA THR A 97 -12.51 -21.37 21.92
C THR A 97 -13.06 -19.97 21.78
N TYR A 98 -13.56 -19.64 20.59
CA TYR A 98 -14.06 -18.32 20.23
C TYR A 98 -15.42 -18.39 19.52
N ASP A 99 -16.13 -17.28 19.46
CA ASP A 99 -17.29 -17.15 18.58
C ASP A 99 -16.84 -16.91 17.13
N LEU A 100 -15.70 -16.19 16.97
CA LEU A 100 -15.11 -15.87 15.68
C LEU A 100 -13.58 -15.86 15.77
N ILE A 101 -12.91 -16.48 14.81
CA ILE A 101 -11.48 -16.25 14.55
C ILE A 101 -11.33 -15.56 13.21
N ILE A 102 -10.54 -14.48 13.17
CA ILE A 102 -10.24 -13.68 11.98
C ILE A 102 -8.76 -13.87 11.63
N VAL A 103 -8.48 -14.21 10.38
CA VAL A 103 -7.11 -14.32 9.86
C VAL A 103 -6.77 -13.05 9.11
N GLY A 104 -5.89 -12.24 9.69
CA GLY A 104 -5.44 -10.94 9.20
C GLY A 104 -5.94 -9.77 10.05
N GLY A 105 -4.99 -9.00 10.61
CA GLY A 105 -5.23 -7.83 11.46
C GLY A 105 -5.18 -6.49 10.70
N GLY A 106 -5.41 -6.50 9.37
CA GLY A 106 -5.58 -5.30 8.55
C GLY A 106 -6.92 -4.61 8.78
N ILE A 107 -7.18 -3.49 8.09
CA ILE A 107 -8.45 -2.74 8.22
C ILE A 107 -9.66 -3.66 8.02
N SER A 108 -9.62 -4.56 7.04
CA SER A 108 -10.72 -5.50 6.79
C SER A 108 -10.97 -6.43 7.98
N GLY A 109 -9.94 -7.03 8.57
CA GLY A 109 -10.09 -7.89 9.74
C GLY A 109 -10.54 -7.14 10.99
N LEU A 110 -10.01 -5.93 11.22
CA LEU A 110 -10.41 -5.06 12.32
C LEU A 110 -11.88 -4.61 12.17
N ALA A 111 -12.29 -4.22 10.95
CA ALA A 111 -13.68 -3.87 10.65
C ALA A 111 -14.61 -5.08 10.79
N ALA A 112 -14.18 -6.29 10.38
CA ALA A 112 -14.97 -7.50 10.58
C ALA A 112 -15.21 -7.79 12.07
N ALA A 113 -14.20 -7.66 12.93
CA ALA A 113 -14.36 -7.78 14.38
C ALA A 113 -15.34 -6.73 14.92
N TYR A 114 -15.24 -5.50 14.44
CA TYR A 114 -16.13 -4.40 14.83
C TYR A 114 -17.58 -4.69 14.44
N PHE A 115 -17.86 -5.08 13.22
CA PHE A 115 -19.22 -5.42 12.75
C PHE A 115 -19.77 -6.66 13.44
N TYR A 116 -18.94 -7.69 13.66
CA TYR A 116 -19.38 -8.90 14.35
C TYR A 116 -19.79 -8.60 15.80
N ARG A 117 -19.04 -7.76 16.53
CA ARG A 117 -19.44 -7.32 17.87
C ARG A 117 -20.76 -6.54 17.87
N LYS A 118 -21.00 -5.73 16.86
CA LYS A 118 -22.30 -5.02 16.72
C LYS A 118 -23.44 -6.00 16.49
N ALA A 119 -23.24 -7.05 15.72
CA ALA A 119 -24.26 -8.05 15.39
C ALA A 119 -24.48 -9.08 16.51
N ALA A 120 -23.40 -9.63 17.08
CA ALA A 120 -23.45 -10.71 18.06
C ALA A 120 -23.45 -10.25 19.53
N GLY A 121 -23.24 -8.95 19.77
CA GLY A 121 -23.17 -8.33 21.09
C GLY A 121 -21.75 -8.20 21.67
N GLY A 122 -21.62 -7.30 22.63
CA GLY A 122 -20.32 -6.89 23.19
C GLY A 122 -19.55 -7.98 23.95
N LYS A 123 -20.18 -9.12 24.28
CA LYS A 123 -19.55 -10.27 24.95
C LYS A 123 -18.97 -11.31 23.99
N ALA A 124 -19.19 -11.17 22.68
CA ALA A 124 -18.65 -12.09 21.69
C ALA A 124 -17.13 -12.19 21.79
N ARG A 125 -16.63 -13.43 21.86
CA ARG A 125 -15.20 -13.73 21.97
C ARG A 125 -14.60 -13.81 20.56
N ILE A 126 -13.63 -12.93 20.27
CA ILE A 126 -13.01 -12.82 18.96
C ILE A 126 -11.49 -12.89 19.10
N LEU A 127 -10.84 -13.73 18.29
CA LEU A 127 -9.40 -13.74 18.11
C LEU A 127 -9.05 -13.27 16.70
N ILE A 128 -8.18 -12.29 16.60
CA ILE A 128 -7.57 -11.84 15.33
C ILE A 128 -6.14 -12.37 15.32
N LEU A 129 -5.79 -13.20 14.34
CA LEU A 129 -4.43 -13.68 14.10
C LEU A 129 -3.76 -12.78 13.06
N GLU A 130 -2.65 -12.15 13.44
CA GLU A 130 -1.86 -11.28 12.55
C GLU A 130 -0.45 -11.84 12.38
N ASN A 131 -0.06 -12.05 11.12
CA ASN A 131 1.23 -12.59 10.74
C ASN A 131 2.41 -11.65 11.05
N HIS A 132 2.20 -10.35 10.96
CA HIS A 132 3.24 -9.35 11.17
C HIS A 132 3.39 -8.99 12.66
N ASP A 133 4.42 -8.20 12.92
CA ASP A 133 4.76 -7.67 14.24
C ASP A 133 3.86 -6.51 14.69
N ASP A 134 2.93 -6.06 13.83
CA ASP A 134 2.05 -4.92 14.08
C ASP A 134 0.71 -5.12 13.39
N PHE A 135 -0.36 -4.58 13.95
CA PHE A 135 -1.70 -4.55 13.36
C PHE A 135 -1.82 -3.47 12.27
N GLY A 136 -2.94 -3.48 11.55
CA GLY A 136 -3.27 -2.51 10.50
C GLY A 136 -2.98 -3.00 9.08
N GLY A 137 -2.21 -4.09 8.90
CA GLY A 137 -1.84 -4.60 7.58
C GLY A 137 -1.07 -3.55 6.78
N HIS A 138 -1.61 -3.15 5.60
CA HIS A 138 -1.02 -2.07 4.79
C HIS A 138 -1.20 -0.67 5.41
N ALA A 139 -2.14 -0.46 6.32
CA ALA A 139 -2.31 0.75 7.11
C ALA A 139 -1.28 0.79 8.26
N LYS A 140 0.00 0.85 7.88
CA LYS A 140 1.17 0.79 8.77
C LYS A 140 1.62 2.19 9.14
N ARG A 141 1.97 2.37 10.42
CA ARG A 141 2.52 3.61 10.95
C ARG A 141 4.04 3.54 11.05
N ASN A 142 4.73 4.60 10.61
CA ASN A 142 6.15 4.77 10.81
C ASN A 142 6.40 6.01 11.70
N GLU A 143 7.19 5.86 12.77
CA GLU A 143 7.54 6.93 13.70
C GLU A 143 9.03 7.23 13.66
N PHE A 144 9.37 8.51 13.52
CA PHE A 144 10.74 8.98 13.49
C PHE A 144 10.98 10.03 14.57
N ARG A 145 12.14 9.96 15.21
CA ARG A 145 12.64 11.00 16.10
C ARG A 145 13.98 11.47 15.56
N VAL A 146 14.00 12.71 15.07
CA VAL A 146 15.21 13.35 14.53
C VAL A 146 15.49 14.59 15.36
N SER A 147 16.60 14.59 16.11
CA SER A 147 16.86 15.60 17.12
C SER A 147 15.67 15.67 18.11
N ASN A 148 15.02 16.81 18.23
CA ASN A 148 13.85 17.01 19.08
C ASN A 148 12.52 16.91 18.32
N ALA A 149 12.56 16.69 17.00
CA ALA A 149 11.35 16.61 16.18
C ALA A 149 10.80 15.18 16.16
N PHE A 150 9.47 15.06 16.30
CA PHE A 150 8.72 13.84 16.07
C PHE A 150 8.04 13.93 14.71
N ARG A 151 8.20 12.90 13.87
CA ARG A 151 7.63 12.84 12.54
C ARG A 151 6.93 11.53 12.33
N LEU A 152 5.79 11.58 11.64
CA LEU A 152 4.94 10.45 11.32
C LEU A 152 4.89 10.24 9.82
N GLY A 153 4.94 8.99 9.38
CA GLY A 153 4.75 8.59 7.99
C GLY A 153 3.82 7.40 7.87
N PHE A 154 3.17 7.27 6.73
CA PHE A 154 2.32 6.13 6.37
C PHE A 154 3.13 5.03 5.67
N GLY A 155 2.96 3.80 6.11
CA GLY A 155 3.73 2.67 5.55
C GLY A 155 3.09 1.97 4.36
N GLY A 156 1.94 2.44 3.89
CA GLY A 156 1.21 1.84 2.77
C GLY A 156 -0.03 2.63 2.40
N THR A 157 -1.15 2.44 3.10
CA THR A 157 -2.41 3.13 2.82
C THR A 157 -2.33 4.60 3.19
N PHE A 158 -2.47 5.47 2.20
CA PHE A 158 -2.11 6.89 2.28
C PHE A 158 -3.25 7.77 2.81
N SER A 159 -4.40 7.81 2.12
CA SER A 159 -5.49 8.74 2.41
C SER A 159 -6.84 8.05 2.51
N ILE A 160 -7.83 8.75 3.03
CA ILE A 160 -9.24 8.36 2.95
C ILE A 160 -9.74 8.52 1.50
N GLU A 161 -8.97 9.17 0.63
CA GLU A 161 -9.37 9.65 -0.69
C GLU A 161 -10.57 10.62 -0.58
N SER A 162 -11.50 10.57 -1.55
CA SER A 162 -12.74 11.30 -1.45
C SER A 162 -13.83 10.40 -0.83
N PRO A 163 -14.33 10.68 0.38
CA PRO A 163 -15.37 9.86 0.98
C PRO A 163 -16.77 10.06 0.36
N ALA A 164 -16.97 11.05 -0.51
CA ALA A 164 -18.28 11.26 -1.16
C ALA A 164 -18.81 10.01 -1.89
N PRO A 165 -18.02 9.26 -2.69
CA PRO A 165 -18.45 8.04 -3.35
C PRO A 165 -18.48 6.80 -2.45
N TYR A 166 -18.04 6.88 -1.19
CA TYR A 166 -18.05 5.73 -0.30
C TYR A 166 -19.48 5.20 -0.07
N SER A 167 -19.61 3.89 0.13
CA SER A 167 -20.86 3.27 0.54
C SER A 167 -21.34 3.83 1.88
N ALA A 168 -22.65 3.70 2.16
CA ALA A 168 -23.22 4.06 3.47
C ALA A 168 -22.53 3.29 4.62
N VAL A 169 -22.08 2.07 4.38
CA VAL A 169 -21.36 1.25 5.38
C VAL A 169 -20.00 1.85 5.69
N ALA A 170 -19.20 2.17 4.67
CA ALA A 170 -17.88 2.74 4.88
C ALA A 170 -17.94 4.15 5.49
N LYS A 171 -18.87 5.01 5.03
CA LYS A 171 -19.15 6.32 5.65
C LYS A 171 -19.52 6.17 7.12
N GLY A 172 -20.44 5.25 7.42
CA GLY A 172 -20.88 5.00 8.80
C GLY A 172 -19.72 4.60 9.72
N VAL A 173 -18.75 3.81 9.26
CA VAL A 173 -17.56 3.49 10.06
C VAL A 173 -16.71 4.73 10.32
N ILE A 174 -16.47 5.56 9.30
CA ILE A 174 -15.69 6.81 9.44
C ILE A 174 -16.34 7.73 10.49
N GLU A 175 -17.67 7.90 10.43
CA GLU A 175 -18.45 8.69 11.37
C GLU A 175 -18.42 8.10 12.79
N GLU A 176 -18.63 6.78 12.94
CA GLU A 176 -18.62 6.08 14.22
C GLU A 176 -17.24 6.07 14.90
N LEU A 177 -16.17 6.19 14.11
CA LEU A 177 -14.81 6.41 14.61
C LEU A 177 -14.57 7.86 15.06
N GLY A 178 -15.53 8.76 14.83
CA GLY A 178 -15.46 10.17 15.20
C GLY A 178 -14.56 10.99 14.27
N ILE A 179 -14.35 10.53 13.04
CA ILE A 179 -13.55 11.26 12.05
C ILE A 179 -14.45 12.31 11.39
N ASP A 180 -14.16 13.58 11.67
CA ASP A 180 -14.84 14.73 11.05
C ASP A 180 -14.13 15.10 9.76
N VAL A 181 -14.57 14.51 8.65
CA VAL A 181 -14.00 14.67 7.33
C VAL A 181 -13.91 16.15 6.90
N PRO A 182 -14.95 16.99 7.04
CA PRO A 182 -14.88 18.42 6.69
C PRO A 182 -13.78 19.20 7.42
N SER A 183 -13.42 18.78 8.63
CA SER A 183 -12.36 19.45 9.42
C SER A 183 -10.96 19.27 8.85
N PHE A 184 -10.73 18.30 7.95
CA PHE A 184 -9.41 18.10 7.34
C PHE A 184 -8.94 19.32 6.54
N ALA A 185 -9.86 20.12 5.98
CA ALA A 185 -9.53 21.39 5.35
C ALA A 185 -8.74 22.36 6.25
N LYS A 186 -8.87 22.21 7.59
CA LYS A 186 -8.12 23.02 8.57
C LYS A 186 -6.77 22.40 8.95
N TYR A 187 -6.59 21.11 8.71
CA TYR A 187 -5.40 20.37 9.14
C TYR A 187 -4.31 20.37 8.08
N PHE A 188 -4.67 20.56 6.80
CA PHE A 188 -3.75 20.55 5.68
C PHE A 188 -3.42 21.97 5.21
N ASP A 189 -2.15 22.36 5.30
CA ASP A 189 -1.66 23.66 4.85
C ASP A 189 -1.25 23.60 3.36
N LYS A 190 -2.23 23.69 2.46
CA LYS A 190 -2.00 23.64 1.01
C LYS A 190 -1.09 24.74 0.48
N ASN A 191 -0.88 25.80 1.23
CA ASN A 191 -0.08 26.97 0.81
C ASN A 191 1.38 26.89 1.28
N LEU A 192 1.75 25.97 2.18
CA LEU A 192 3.11 25.92 2.74
C LEU A 192 4.18 25.88 1.65
N TYR A 193 4.12 24.91 0.76
CA TYR A 193 5.11 24.75 -0.30
C TYR A 193 4.97 25.76 -1.44
N PRO A 194 3.77 26.02 -1.98
CA PRO A 194 3.59 27.05 -3.01
C PRO A 194 4.03 28.45 -2.58
N SER A 195 3.73 28.88 -1.34
CA SER A 195 4.15 30.19 -0.83
C SER A 195 5.66 30.30 -0.63
N ALA A 196 6.36 29.18 -0.41
CA ALA A 196 7.81 29.10 -0.40
C ALA A 196 8.44 29.00 -1.80
N GLY A 197 7.65 29.09 -2.86
CA GLY A 197 8.10 29.01 -4.26
C GLY A 197 8.43 27.60 -4.75
N LEU A 198 8.06 26.56 -3.99
CA LEU A 198 8.32 25.19 -4.38
C LEU A 198 7.25 24.69 -5.37
N ARG A 199 7.69 23.91 -6.36
CA ARG A 199 6.84 23.39 -7.42
C ARG A 199 7.24 21.96 -7.79
N PRO A 200 6.33 21.12 -8.28
CA PRO A 200 6.67 19.81 -8.83
C PRO A 200 7.68 19.91 -9.97
N ARG A 201 8.62 18.96 -10.01
CA ARG A 201 9.64 18.85 -11.06
C ARG A 201 9.73 17.43 -11.62
N ILE A 202 10.35 17.32 -12.80
CA ILE A 202 10.71 16.04 -13.42
C ILE A 202 12.23 15.92 -13.37
N PHE A 203 12.73 14.77 -12.93
CA PHE A 203 14.15 14.45 -12.97
C PHE A 203 14.42 13.51 -14.15
N PHE A 204 15.17 13.99 -15.12
CA PHE A 204 15.69 13.21 -16.23
C PHE A 204 17.02 12.60 -15.83
N ASP A 205 17.09 11.27 -15.80
CA ASP A 205 18.30 10.55 -15.45
C ASP A 205 19.19 10.28 -16.67
N LYS A 206 20.50 10.18 -16.44
CA LYS A 206 21.48 10.02 -17.51
C LYS A 206 21.38 8.67 -18.25
N GLU A 207 20.91 7.62 -17.58
CA GLU A 207 20.78 6.29 -18.16
C GLU A 207 19.65 6.25 -19.20
N THR A 208 18.56 6.97 -18.96
CA THR A 208 17.38 7.00 -19.82
C THR A 208 17.42 8.15 -20.84
N PHE A 209 17.90 9.34 -20.41
CA PHE A 209 17.81 10.59 -21.18
C PHE A 209 19.17 11.24 -21.49
N GLY A 210 20.28 10.58 -21.14
CA GLY A 210 21.65 11.03 -21.44
C GLY A 210 22.22 12.07 -20.47
N VAL A 211 21.43 12.61 -19.53
CA VAL A 211 21.88 13.63 -18.58
C VAL A 211 21.05 13.60 -17.30
N ASP A 212 21.69 13.87 -16.15
CA ASP A 212 20.99 14.13 -14.88
C ASP A 212 20.53 15.59 -14.87
N LYS A 213 19.20 15.82 -14.98
CA LYS A 213 18.65 17.18 -15.02
C LYS A 213 17.28 17.28 -14.36
N LEU A 214 17.13 18.24 -13.44
CA LEU A 214 15.86 18.56 -12.80
C LEU A 214 15.20 19.72 -13.57
N VAL A 215 13.97 19.51 -14.05
CA VAL A 215 13.21 20.45 -14.88
C VAL A 215 11.84 20.69 -14.26
N ILE A 216 11.26 21.89 -14.44
CA ILE A 216 9.90 22.18 -13.98
C ILE A 216 8.91 21.17 -14.58
N ASN A 217 7.96 20.68 -13.79
CA ASN A 217 6.92 19.81 -14.33
C ASN A 217 5.89 20.64 -15.11
N HIS A 218 5.66 20.26 -16.36
CA HIS A 218 4.69 20.95 -17.23
C HIS A 218 3.24 20.53 -16.96
N ASN A 219 3.05 19.32 -16.43
CA ASN A 219 1.76 18.80 -16.03
C ASN A 219 1.84 18.31 -14.57
N PRO A 220 1.46 19.12 -13.59
CA PRO A 220 1.51 18.77 -12.17
C PRO A 220 0.50 17.66 -11.77
N ARG A 221 -0.45 17.28 -12.64
CA ARG A 221 -1.48 16.26 -12.35
C ARG A 221 -0.95 14.87 -11.99
N GLY A 222 0.33 14.58 -12.20
CA GLY A 222 0.97 13.32 -11.84
C GLY A 222 1.41 13.20 -10.36
N GLY A 223 1.16 14.22 -9.54
CA GLY A 223 1.39 14.21 -8.10
C GLY A 223 0.13 14.62 -7.36
N ASN A 224 -0.08 14.07 -6.19
CA ASN A 224 -1.26 14.23 -5.34
C ASN A 224 -1.66 15.67 -4.95
N GLU A 225 -1.32 16.71 -5.69
CA GLU A 225 -1.32 18.08 -5.16
C GLU A 225 -1.96 19.16 -6.05
N SER A 226 -2.62 18.86 -7.16
CA SER A 226 -3.20 19.94 -7.95
C SER A 226 -4.72 19.98 -7.90
N GLU A 227 -5.25 20.89 -7.08
CA GLU A 227 -6.63 21.35 -7.13
C GLU A 227 -6.97 22.11 -8.45
N ASP A 228 -5.95 22.50 -9.23
CA ASP A 228 -6.15 23.20 -10.49
C ASP A 228 -6.29 22.23 -11.65
N ALA A 229 -7.53 21.87 -11.93
CA ALA A 229 -7.94 20.99 -13.03
C ALA A 229 -7.70 21.55 -14.44
N ALA A 230 -7.08 22.72 -14.58
CA ALA A 230 -6.64 23.24 -15.88
C ALA A 230 -5.37 22.49 -16.33
N GLY A 231 -5.36 22.02 -17.57
CA GLY A 231 -4.15 21.46 -18.21
C GLY A 231 -2.93 22.37 -18.06
N PRO A 232 -1.73 21.95 -18.54
CA PRO A 232 -0.52 22.72 -18.35
C PRO A 232 -0.74 24.14 -18.84
N SER A 233 -0.37 25.15 -18.02
CA SER A 233 -0.40 26.51 -18.54
C SER A 233 0.57 26.58 -19.72
N ALA A 234 0.19 27.30 -20.78
CA ALA A 234 1.04 27.48 -21.97
C ALA A 234 2.46 27.97 -21.59
N GLN A 235 2.55 28.76 -20.52
CA GLN A 235 3.83 29.25 -20.00
C GLN A 235 4.67 28.13 -19.36
N LEU A 236 4.08 27.24 -18.57
CA LEU A 236 4.80 26.11 -17.96
C LEU A 236 5.27 25.12 -19.01
N LEU A 237 4.43 24.80 -19.99
CA LEU A 237 4.83 23.95 -21.10
C LEU A 237 5.98 24.57 -21.91
N LYS A 238 5.91 25.87 -22.22
CA LYS A 238 6.99 26.59 -22.91
C LYS A 238 8.31 26.53 -22.13
N GLN A 239 8.27 26.75 -20.81
CA GLN A 239 9.44 26.66 -19.96
C GLN A 239 9.98 25.22 -19.92
N PHE A 240 9.11 24.23 -19.74
CA PHE A 240 9.49 22.82 -19.78
C PHE A 240 10.18 22.46 -21.10
N LEU A 241 9.59 22.81 -22.25
CA LEU A 241 10.14 22.49 -23.58
C LEU A 241 11.51 23.16 -23.82
N ALA A 242 11.73 24.36 -23.25
CA ALA A 242 13.04 25.02 -23.35
C ALA A 242 14.11 24.21 -22.58
N ASP A 243 13.79 23.72 -21.41
CA ASP A 243 14.74 23.12 -20.46
C ASP A 243 14.88 21.60 -20.56
N ALA A 244 13.83 20.88 -20.98
CA ALA A 244 13.81 19.42 -21.03
C ALA A 244 14.88 18.86 -21.99
N PRO A 245 15.66 17.83 -21.58
CA PRO A 245 16.67 17.18 -22.41
C PRO A 245 16.04 16.14 -23.35
N LEU A 246 15.02 16.55 -24.07
CA LEU A 246 14.28 15.71 -25.03
C LEU A 246 14.73 16.06 -26.46
N ALA A 247 14.66 15.07 -27.34
CA ALA A 247 14.88 15.28 -28.78
C ALA A 247 13.98 16.39 -29.33
N ALA A 248 14.47 17.14 -30.31
CA ALA A 248 13.69 18.23 -30.90
C ALA A 248 12.33 17.76 -31.46
N GLN A 249 12.26 16.54 -32.00
CA GLN A 249 11.00 15.94 -32.45
C GLN A 249 10.06 15.66 -31.27
N ALA A 250 10.57 15.10 -30.15
CA ALA A 250 9.77 14.87 -28.95
C ALA A 250 9.13 16.16 -28.41
N LYS A 251 9.88 17.27 -28.41
CA LYS A 251 9.37 18.57 -27.99
C LYS A 251 8.21 19.05 -28.88
N ARG A 252 8.33 18.90 -30.20
CA ARG A 252 7.24 19.22 -31.14
C ARG A 252 6.02 18.31 -30.94
N ASP A 253 6.25 17.03 -30.77
CA ASP A 253 5.18 16.06 -30.57
C ASP A 253 4.42 16.30 -29.26
N LEU A 254 5.14 16.66 -28.19
CA LEU A 254 4.49 17.02 -26.91
C LEU A 254 3.65 18.28 -27.04
N GLN A 255 4.15 19.31 -27.71
CA GLN A 255 3.37 20.53 -27.99
C GLN A 255 2.11 20.21 -28.80
N ARG A 256 2.22 19.35 -29.82
CA ARG A 256 1.09 18.89 -30.64
C ARG A 256 0.06 18.14 -29.80
N LEU A 257 0.48 17.22 -28.94
CA LEU A 257 -0.44 16.46 -28.08
C LEU A 257 -1.32 17.35 -27.18
N TYR A 258 -0.80 18.49 -26.72
CA TYR A 258 -1.54 19.42 -25.84
C TYR A 258 -2.31 20.51 -26.58
N HIS A 259 -1.88 20.94 -27.77
CA HIS A 259 -2.42 22.14 -28.41
C HIS A 259 -3.04 21.91 -29.79
N GLU A 260 -2.89 20.70 -30.36
CA GLU A 260 -3.44 20.38 -31.68
C GLU A 260 -4.38 19.16 -31.57
N PRO A 261 -5.61 19.35 -31.01
CA PRO A 261 -6.55 18.25 -30.83
C PRO A 261 -6.85 17.58 -32.17
N LYS A 262 -6.58 16.27 -32.25
CA LYS A 262 -6.79 15.48 -33.47
C LYS A 262 -7.74 14.33 -33.20
N ASP A 263 -8.76 14.18 -34.08
CA ASP A 263 -9.56 12.96 -34.12
C ASP A 263 -8.82 11.90 -34.94
N TYR A 264 -8.30 10.89 -34.24
CA TYR A 264 -7.58 9.77 -34.87
C TYR A 264 -8.52 8.70 -35.45
N PHE A 265 -9.81 8.76 -35.17
CA PHE A 265 -10.81 7.77 -35.56
C PHE A 265 -12.10 8.45 -36.06
N PRO A 266 -12.05 9.30 -37.10
CA PRO A 266 -13.17 10.15 -37.49
C PRO A 266 -14.41 9.37 -37.94
N ASP A 267 -14.24 8.12 -38.41
CA ASP A 267 -15.32 7.26 -38.88
C ASP A 267 -16.03 6.50 -37.74
N LEU A 268 -15.58 6.63 -36.48
CA LEU A 268 -16.13 5.94 -35.33
C LEU A 268 -16.92 6.89 -34.42
N ASN A 269 -18.03 6.39 -33.88
CA ASN A 269 -18.73 7.09 -32.79
C ASN A 269 -18.00 6.95 -31.45
N SER A 270 -18.44 7.66 -30.39
CA SER A 270 -17.80 7.68 -29.08
C SER A 270 -17.62 6.27 -28.47
N ASP A 271 -18.66 5.45 -28.48
CA ASP A 271 -18.60 4.08 -27.92
C ASP A 271 -17.62 3.16 -28.67
N GLN A 272 -17.58 3.28 -30.00
CA GLN A 272 -16.65 2.53 -30.83
C GLN A 272 -15.21 2.98 -30.59
N LYS A 273 -14.97 4.28 -30.40
CA LYS A 273 -13.66 4.82 -30.02
C LYS A 273 -13.22 4.29 -28.66
N LYS A 274 -14.07 4.34 -27.62
CA LYS A 274 -13.80 3.78 -26.30
C LYS A 274 -13.51 2.28 -26.37
N ALA A 275 -14.31 1.51 -27.10
CA ALA A 275 -14.08 0.08 -27.29
C ALA A 275 -12.73 -0.23 -27.97
N LYS A 276 -12.28 0.65 -28.86
CA LYS A 276 -10.94 0.54 -29.47
C LYS A 276 -9.82 0.93 -28.49
N LEU A 277 -10.00 2.00 -27.72
CA LEU A 277 -9.06 2.42 -26.68
C LEU A 277 -8.93 1.38 -25.54
N ALA A 278 -10.01 0.67 -25.21
CA ALA A 278 -10.03 -0.41 -24.23
C ALA A 278 -9.10 -1.58 -24.58
N ARG A 279 -8.75 -1.75 -25.85
CA ARG A 279 -7.98 -2.88 -26.37
C ARG A 279 -6.55 -2.56 -26.76
N MET A 280 -6.08 -1.34 -26.49
CA MET A 280 -4.70 -0.93 -26.70
C MET A 280 -4.15 -0.26 -25.46
N SER A 281 -2.85 -0.44 -25.20
CA SER A 281 -2.19 0.30 -24.12
C SER A 281 -2.01 1.78 -24.50
N TYR A 282 -1.87 2.62 -23.47
CA TYR A 282 -1.57 4.03 -23.72
C TYR A 282 -0.22 4.21 -24.45
N ALA A 283 0.77 3.38 -24.14
CA ALA A 283 2.04 3.38 -24.90
C ALA A 283 1.82 3.08 -26.39
N SER A 284 0.97 2.09 -26.72
CA SER A 284 0.62 1.77 -28.11
C SER A 284 -0.18 2.90 -28.77
N PHE A 285 -1.10 3.53 -28.03
CA PHE A 285 -1.83 4.71 -28.54
C PHE A 285 -0.85 5.84 -28.89
N LEU A 286 0.06 6.17 -28.00
CA LEU A 286 1.06 7.23 -28.22
C LEU A 286 1.98 6.90 -29.42
N LYS A 287 2.49 5.66 -29.48
CA LYS A 287 3.43 5.24 -30.51
C LYS A 287 2.77 5.04 -31.87
N ASP A 288 1.71 4.22 -31.92
CA ASP A 288 1.18 3.67 -33.19
C ASP A 288 0.03 4.51 -33.76
N VAL A 289 -0.69 5.28 -32.91
CA VAL A 289 -1.82 6.11 -33.32
C VAL A 289 -1.43 7.58 -33.35
N ALA A 290 -0.91 8.13 -32.24
CA ALA A 290 -0.49 9.52 -32.18
C ALA A 290 0.87 9.77 -32.85
N GLY A 291 1.70 8.75 -33.03
CA GLY A 291 2.98 8.80 -33.74
C GLY A 291 4.00 9.71 -33.05
N VAL A 292 4.11 9.62 -31.70
CA VAL A 292 5.04 10.47 -30.95
C VAL A 292 6.44 9.82 -30.85
N HIS A 293 7.43 10.67 -30.66
CA HIS A 293 8.82 10.26 -30.41
C HIS A 293 8.95 9.43 -29.14
N GLU A 294 9.86 8.45 -29.12
CA GLU A 294 10.05 7.51 -28.01
C GLU A 294 10.39 8.15 -26.66
N ASP A 295 11.01 9.33 -26.64
CA ASP A 295 11.33 10.06 -25.41
C ASP A 295 10.05 10.42 -24.61
N ILE A 296 8.92 10.67 -25.29
CA ILE A 296 7.64 10.93 -24.65
C ILE A 296 7.14 9.65 -23.96
N ILE A 297 7.26 8.50 -24.64
CA ILE A 297 6.88 7.20 -24.09
C ILE A 297 7.72 6.89 -22.84
N LYS A 298 9.05 7.08 -22.93
CA LYS A 298 9.96 6.92 -21.78
C LYS A 298 9.60 7.86 -20.63
N MET A 299 9.28 9.12 -20.93
CA MET A 299 8.91 10.12 -19.92
C MET A 299 7.60 9.78 -19.22
N TYR A 300 6.61 9.22 -19.91
CA TYR A 300 5.33 8.86 -19.30
C TYR A 300 5.28 7.44 -18.74
N GLN A 301 6.32 6.61 -18.98
CA GLN A 301 6.30 5.17 -18.68
C GLN A 301 5.84 4.85 -17.27
N SER A 302 6.33 5.53 -16.26
CA SER A 302 6.02 5.24 -14.85
C SER A 302 4.98 6.19 -14.21
N LEU A 303 4.33 7.03 -15.02
CA LEU A 303 3.34 7.99 -14.52
C LEU A 303 2.16 7.30 -13.80
N PRO A 304 1.59 6.18 -14.29
CA PRO A 304 0.47 5.52 -13.62
C PRO A 304 0.89 4.57 -12.48
N HIS A 305 2.17 4.49 -12.11
CA HIS A 305 2.64 3.61 -11.03
C HIS A 305 1.90 3.79 -9.70
N PRO A 306 1.56 5.02 -9.24
CA PRO A 306 0.85 5.19 -7.97
C PRO A 306 -0.54 4.56 -7.92
N LEU A 307 -1.23 4.47 -9.05
CA LEU A 307 -2.58 3.92 -9.15
C LEU A 307 -2.56 2.44 -9.54
N PHE A 308 -1.94 2.09 -10.66
CA PHE A 308 -2.05 0.74 -11.25
C PHE A 308 -0.86 -0.18 -10.97
N GLY A 309 0.24 0.36 -10.44
CA GLY A 309 1.47 -0.41 -10.19
C GLY A 309 2.15 -0.97 -11.43
N VAL A 310 1.76 -0.51 -12.61
CA VAL A 310 2.36 -0.81 -13.92
C VAL A 310 2.53 0.48 -14.71
N GLY A 311 3.34 0.43 -15.76
CA GLY A 311 3.57 1.57 -16.64
C GLY A 311 2.50 1.71 -17.74
N ILE A 312 2.64 2.76 -18.56
CA ILE A 312 1.71 3.05 -19.67
C ILE A 312 1.66 1.94 -20.73
N ASP A 313 2.61 1.02 -20.73
CA ASP A 313 2.63 -0.18 -21.57
C ASP A 313 1.58 -1.22 -21.18
N ALA A 314 1.08 -1.16 -19.95
CA ALA A 314 0.08 -2.09 -19.41
C ALA A 314 -1.18 -1.41 -18.85
N VAL A 315 -1.34 -0.10 -19.06
CA VAL A 315 -2.57 0.66 -18.78
C VAL A 315 -3.34 0.87 -20.07
N ALA A 316 -4.64 0.60 -20.07
CA ALA A 316 -5.48 0.79 -21.25
C ALA A 316 -5.57 2.26 -21.65
N ALA A 317 -5.62 2.54 -22.95
CA ALA A 317 -5.73 3.91 -23.43
C ALA A 317 -7.04 4.58 -23.00
N GLN A 318 -8.13 3.83 -22.78
CA GLN A 318 -9.35 4.40 -22.21
C GLN A 318 -9.18 4.82 -20.74
N ASP A 319 -8.38 4.08 -19.96
CA ASP A 319 -8.08 4.44 -18.56
C ASP A 319 -7.17 5.68 -18.53
N ALA A 320 -6.20 5.76 -19.45
CA ALA A 320 -5.38 6.95 -19.62
C ALA A 320 -6.20 8.19 -20.01
N TRP A 321 -7.24 8.03 -20.84
CA TRP A 321 -8.19 9.08 -21.14
C TRP A 321 -8.95 9.55 -19.89
N GLY A 322 -9.47 8.63 -19.08
CA GLY A 322 -10.19 8.97 -17.86
C GLY A 322 -9.32 9.67 -16.80
N LEU A 323 -8.00 9.44 -16.86
CA LEU A 323 -7.01 10.14 -16.04
C LEU A 323 -6.53 11.47 -16.64
N ASP A 324 -7.19 11.98 -17.69
CA ASP A 324 -6.80 13.21 -18.39
C ASP A 324 -5.35 13.21 -18.92
N LEU A 325 -4.81 12.06 -19.29
CA LEU A 325 -3.51 12.02 -19.96
C LEU A 325 -3.64 12.58 -21.40
N PRO A 326 -2.58 13.20 -21.97
CA PRO A 326 -2.71 13.94 -23.21
C PRO A 326 -2.94 13.06 -24.46
N GLY A 327 -3.56 13.66 -25.47
CA GLY A 327 -3.74 13.09 -26.81
C GLY A 327 -5.18 12.68 -27.14
N PHE A 328 -6.13 12.84 -26.22
CA PHE A 328 -7.52 12.38 -26.39
C PHE A 328 -8.53 13.49 -26.72
N ASP A 329 -8.21 14.77 -26.51
CA ASP A 329 -9.16 15.89 -26.62
C ASP A 329 -9.85 15.95 -27.99
N GLY A 330 -9.13 15.65 -29.07
CA GLY A 330 -9.68 15.64 -30.42
C GLY A 330 -10.64 14.50 -30.71
N LEU A 331 -10.66 13.43 -29.90
CA LEU A 331 -11.55 12.27 -30.09
C LEU A 331 -13.01 12.61 -29.76
N LYS A 332 -13.27 13.67 -29.00
CA LYS A 332 -14.61 14.12 -28.59
C LYS A 332 -15.43 12.98 -27.97
N LEU A 333 -14.84 12.27 -27.02
CA LEU A 333 -15.50 11.18 -26.30
C LEU A 333 -16.57 11.77 -25.36
N ASP A 334 -17.72 11.14 -25.27
CA ASP A 334 -18.69 11.49 -24.24
C ASP A 334 -18.16 11.08 -22.85
N PRO A 335 -18.60 11.73 -21.75
CA PRO A 335 -18.04 11.53 -20.42
C PRO A 335 -18.37 10.17 -19.78
N ALA A 336 -19.32 9.42 -20.33
CA ALA A 336 -19.70 8.14 -19.76
C ALA A 336 -18.54 7.11 -19.84
N PRO A 337 -18.31 6.26 -18.82
CA PRO A 337 -17.23 5.30 -18.85
C PRO A 337 -17.41 4.25 -19.96
N GLY A 338 -16.30 3.85 -20.57
CA GLY A 338 -16.30 2.73 -21.52
C GLY A 338 -16.39 1.39 -20.81
N LYS A 339 -16.81 0.34 -21.54
CA LYS A 339 -16.87 -1.02 -20.99
C LYS A 339 -15.48 -1.49 -20.55
N GLY A 340 -15.40 -2.03 -19.33
CA GLY A 340 -14.17 -2.54 -18.75
C GLY A 340 -13.16 -1.45 -18.34
N MET A 341 -13.59 -0.19 -18.31
CA MET A 341 -12.79 0.91 -17.76
C MET A 341 -12.51 0.67 -16.28
N ASN A 342 -11.27 0.91 -15.85
CA ASN A 342 -10.89 0.75 -14.46
C ASN A 342 -11.62 1.78 -13.59
N ARG A 343 -12.04 1.37 -12.38
CA ARG A 343 -12.78 2.22 -11.45
C ARG A 343 -12.04 3.51 -11.08
N ASP A 344 -10.71 3.44 -10.93
CA ASP A 344 -9.86 4.60 -10.61
C ASP A 344 -9.76 5.62 -11.75
N ALA A 345 -10.03 5.19 -12.97
CA ALA A 345 -9.99 6.04 -14.14
C ALA A 345 -11.37 6.65 -14.47
N ILE A 346 -12.45 6.20 -13.82
CA ILE A 346 -13.79 6.77 -14.05
C ILE A 346 -13.87 8.15 -13.40
N PRO A 347 -14.10 9.22 -14.18
CA PRO A 347 -14.28 10.56 -13.62
C PRO A 347 -15.43 10.58 -12.61
N ASN A 348 -15.20 11.14 -11.44
CA ASN A 348 -16.20 11.30 -10.39
C ASN A 348 -16.40 12.77 -10.07
N GLU A 349 -17.49 13.34 -10.57
CA GLU A 349 -17.83 14.75 -10.35
C GLU A 349 -18.21 15.06 -8.88
N GLU A 350 -18.62 14.04 -8.12
CA GLU A 350 -18.96 14.15 -6.70
C GLU A 350 -17.73 14.05 -5.80
N ALA A 351 -16.56 13.69 -6.34
CA ALA A 351 -15.34 13.57 -5.57
C ALA A 351 -14.93 14.93 -4.99
N GLU A 352 -14.68 14.96 -3.70
CA GLU A 352 -14.11 16.13 -3.06
C GLU A 352 -12.68 16.34 -3.58
N LYS A 353 -12.39 17.55 -4.04
CA LYS A 353 -11.06 17.96 -4.49
C LYS A 353 -10.14 18.25 -3.29
N TYR A 354 -10.00 17.29 -2.39
CA TYR A 354 -9.27 17.45 -1.15
C TYR A 354 -8.66 16.12 -0.66
N PHE A 355 -7.47 16.18 -0.04
CA PHE A 355 -6.84 15.02 0.57
C PHE A 355 -7.21 14.88 2.04
N PHE A 356 -7.97 13.86 2.38
CA PHE A 356 -8.30 13.50 3.75
C PHE A 356 -7.19 12.60 4.30
N HIS A 357 -6.12 13.22 4.79
CA HIS A 357 -4.89 12.55 5.14
C HIS A 357 -4.51 12.80 6.60
N PHE A 358 -4.35 11.71 7.37
CA PHE A 358 -3.68 11.76 8.66
C PHE A 358 -2.14 11.71 8.47
N PRO A 359 -1.34 12.24 9.41
CA PRO A 359 0.14 12.20 9.29
C PRO A 359 0.71 10.79 9.11
N ASP A 360 0.05 9.77 9.65
CA ASP A 360 0.38 8.35 9.49
C ASP A 360 -0.57 7.62 8.51
N GLY A 361 -1.27 8.36 7.68
CA GLY A 361 -2.25 7.81 6.74
C GLY A 361 -3.38 7.06 7.43
N ASN A 362 -3.92 6.04 6.78
CA ASN A 362 -5.01 5.23 7.32
C ASN A 362 -4.59 4.30 8.47
N ALA A 363 -3.32 4.33 8.91
CA ALA A 363 -2.93 3.72 10.19
C ALA A 363 -3.73 4.30 11.36
N THR A 364 -4.10 5.58 11.30
CA THR A 364 -5.02 6.19 12.27
C THR A 364 -6.39 5.51 12.29
N ILE A 365 -6.96 5.11 11.14
CA ILE A 365 -8.24 4.36 11.07
C ILE A 365 -8.08 2.99 11.76
N ALA A 366 -7.00 2.25 11.45
CA ALA A 366 -6.72 0.98 12.10
C ALA A 366 -6.58 1.14 13.62
N ARG A 367 -5.89 2.18 14.09
CA ARG A 367 -5.71 2.50 15.50
C ARG A 367 -7.04 2.85 16.19
N LEU A 368 -7.92 3.58 15.53
CA LEU A 368 -9.27 3.88 16.03
C LEU A 368 -10.12 2.62 16.13
N LEU A 369 -10.06 1.71 15.16
CA LEU A 369 -10.74 0.41 15.23
C LEU A 369 -10.20 -0.43 16.40
N VAL A 370 -8.87 -0.51 16.58
CA VAL A 370 -8.25 -1.20 17.73
C VAL A 370 -8.73 -0.58 19.05
N ARG A 371 -8.76 0.75 19.16
CA ARG A 371 -9.28 1.44 20.36
C ARG A 371 -10.75 1.08 20.64
N LYS A 372 -11.60 0.99 19.62
CA LYS A 372 -13.01 0.56 19.77
C LYS A 372 -13.13 -0.90 20.22
N LEU A 373 -12.24 -1.76 19.76
CA LEU A 373 -12.24 -3.19 20.07
C LEU A 373 -11.59 -3.49 21.43
N ILE A 374 -10.46 -2.84 21.71
CA ILE A 374 -9.61 -3.04 22.91
C ILE A 374 -9.24 -1.66 23.46
N PRO A 375 -10.11 -1.01 24.22
CA PRO A 375 -9.90 0.38 24.70
C PRO A 375 -8.59 0.58 25.47
N ASP A 376 -8.15 -0.43 26.22
CA ASP A 376 -6.92 -0.37 27.02
C ASP A 376 -5.64 -0.42 26.18
N ALA A 377 -5.74 -0.80 24.89
CA ALA A 377 -4.57 -0.87 24.01
C ALA A 377 -4.15 0.52 23.48
N ILE A 378 -5.08 1.45 23.27
CA ILE A 378 -4.77 2.78 22.75
C ILE A 378 -5.55 3.82 23.53
N PRO A 379 -4.88 4.65 24.37
CA PRO A 379 -5.54 5.64 25.20
C PRO A 379 -6.15 6.79 24.39
N GLY A 380 -7.13 7.49 24.99
CA GLY A 380 -7.78 8.67 24.42
C GLY A 380 -9.24 8.43 24.03
N THR A 381 -9.90 9.48 23.54
CA THR A 381 -11.35 9.50 23.31
C THR A 381 -11.78 10.08 21.96
N SER A 382 -10.88 10.77 21.25
CA SER A 382 -11.19 11.44 19.97
C SER A 382 -10.40 10.84 18.79
N SER A 383 -10.83 11.14 17.58
CA SER A 383 -10.10 10.74 16.37
C SER A 383 -8.78 11.53 16.19
N SER A 384 -8.67 12.70 16.79
CA SER A 384 -7.45 13.51 16.71
C SER A 384 -6.40 13.11 17.76
N ASP A 385 -6.78 12.78 18.99
CA ASP A 385 -5.84 12.41 20.05
C ASP A 385 -5.12 11.08 19.78
N VAL A 386 -5.71 10.20 18.97
CA VAL A 386 -5.10 8.93 18.57
C VAL A 386 -3.80 9.12 17.78
N VAL A 387 -3.62 10.27 17.13
CA VAL A 387 -2.44 10.58 16.31
C VAL A 387 -1.17 10.56 17.16
N LEU A 388 -1.19 11.12 18.37
CA LEU A 388 -0.06 11.10 19.30
C LEU A 388 -0.13 10.00 20.36
N ALA A 389 -1.24 9.29 20.48
CA ALA A 389 -1.39 8.22 21.46
C ALA A 389 -0.37 7.10 21.23
N LYS A 390 0.30 6.65 22.30
CA LYS A 390 1.19 5.48 22.25
C LYS A 390 0.38 4.22 22.51
N ALA A 391 0.41 3.26 21.58
CA ALA A 391 -0.24 1.97 21.76
C ALA A 391 0.50 1.11 22.80
N ASN A 392 -0.26 0.43 23.65
CA ASN A 392 0.22 -0.59 24.59
C ASN A 392 0.00 -1.98 23.96
N TYR A 393 1.02 -2.52 23.33
CA TYR A 393 0.96 -3.80 22.63
C TYR A 393 0.67 -4.99 23.56
N ALA A 394 1.09 -4.92 24.82
CA ALA A 394 0.82 -5.97 25.81
C ALA A 394 -0.68 -6.17 26.09
N LYS A 395 -1.51 -5.18 25.75
CA LYS A 395 -2.98 -5.27 25.91
C LYS A 395 -3.71 -5.89 24.72
N LEU A 396 -3.03 -6.11 23.60
CA LEU A 396 -3.66 -6.64 22.39
C LEU A 396 -4.13 -8.09 22.54
N ASP A 397 -3.35 -8.95 23.21
CA ASP A 397 -3.67 -10.38 23.42
C ASP A 397 -3.94 -10.71 24.91
N ASP A 398 -4.60 -9.81 25.63
CA ASP A 398 -4.98 -10.00 27.05
C ASP A 398 -6.07 -11.08 27.14
N PRO A 399 -5.83 -12.20 27.88
CA PRO A 399 -6.82 -13.28 28.04
C PRO A 399 -8.17 -12.86 28.63
N GLY A 400 -8.19 -11.77 29.38
CA GLY A 400 -9.43 -11.19 29.95
C GLY A 400 -10.25 -10.35 28.96
N SER A 401 -9.67 -10.00 27.82
CA SER A 401 -10.37 -9.21 26.80
C SER A 401 -11.28 -10.09 25.93
N PRO A 402 -12.51 -9.66 25.62
CA PRO A 402 -13.38 -10.36 24.69
C PRO A 402 -12.85 -10.34 23.24
N VAL A 403 -12.09 -9.32 22.87
CA VAL A 403 -11.40 -9.24 21.57
C VAL A 403 -9.91 -9.24 21.82
N ARG A 404 -9.22 -10.12 21.10
CA ARG A 404 -7.77 -10.28 21.19
C ARG A 404 -7.14 -10.18 19.81
N ILE A 405 -6.00 -9.51 19.72
CA ILE A 405 -5.17 -9.42 18.52
C ILE A 405 -3.83 -10.07 18.84
N ARG A 406 -3.59 -11.21 18.23
CA ARG A 406 -2.38 -12.01 18.41
C ARG A 406 -1.44 -11.76 17.24
N LEU A 407 -0.41 -10.96 17.48
CA LEU A 407 0.64 -10.62 16.52
C LEU A 407 1.64 -11.78 16.35
N ASN A 408 2.49 -11.70 15.33
CA ASN A 408 3.52 -12.69 15.03
C ASN A 408 2.94 -14.13 14.97
N SER A 409 1.72 -14.26 14.46
CA SER A 409 0.93 -15.49 14.47
C SER A 409 0.37 -15.77 13.08
N THR A 410 1.05 -16.63 12.34
CA THR A 410 0.70 -16.96 10.95
C THR A 410 -0.28 -18.11 10.91
N ALA A 411 -1.50 -17.88 10.44
CA ALA A 411 -2.44 -18.97 10.16
C ALA A 411 -1.89 -19.87 9.06
N VAL A 412 -1.83 -21.17 9.33
CA VAL A 412 -1.24 -22.18 8.45
C VAL A 412 -2.21 -23.29 8.04
N ARG A 413 -3.37 -23.39 8.70
CA ARG A 413 -4.49 -24.23 8.26
C ARG A 413 -5.79 -23.75 8.86
N VAL A 414 -6.85 -23.76 8.04
CA VAL A 414 -8.24 -23.48 8.42
C VAL A 414 -9.12 -24.60 7.88
N LYS A 415 -9.89 -25.25 8.73
CA LYS A 415 -10.76 -26.36 8.33
C LYS A 415 -12.00 -26.45 9.21
N HIS A 416 -13.05 -27.03 8.69
CA HIS A 416 -14.23 -27.42 9.48
C HIS A 416 -13.93 -28.61 10.38
N LEU A 417 -14.58 -28.67 11.54
CA LEU A 417 -14.66 -29.87 12.35
C LEU A 417 -15.88 -30.70 11.92
N GLY A 418 -15.71 -31.48 10.87
CA GLY A 418 -16.72 -32.26 10.18
C GLY A 418 -17.00 -31.76 8.78
N GLU A 419 -18.10 -32.22 8.16
CA GLU A 419 -18.49 -31.82 6.81
C GLU A 419 -18.87 -30.33 6.75
N PRO A 420 -18.34 -29.54 5.82
CA PRO A 420 -18.57 -28.09 5.75
C PRO A 420 -20.04 -27.66 5.79
N ALA A 421 -20.92 -28.43 5.15
CA ALA A 421 -22.36 -28.13 5.10
C ALA A 421 -23.09 -28.29 6.43
N SER A 422 -22.53 -29.06 7.38
CA SER A 422 -23.16 -29.38 8.68
C SER A 422 -22.28 -29.09 9.88
N ALA A 423 -21.03 -28.73 9.67
CA ALA A 423 -20.09 -28.42 10.74
C ALA A 423 -20.61 -27.27 11.63
N LYS A 424 -20.38 -27.39 12.92
CA LYS A 424 -20.73 -26.36 13.91
C LYS A 424 -19.57 -25.49 14.32
N GLU A 425 -18.35 -25.97 14.05
CA GLU A 425 -17.11 -25.32 14.46
C GLU A 425 -16.05 -25.46 13.36
N VAL A 426 -15.09 -24.55 13.41
CA VAL A 426 -13.87 -24.55 12.62
C VAL A 426 -12.67 -24.62 13.54
N GLU A 427 -11.57 -25.20 13.06
CA GLU A 427 -10.27 -25.24 13.70
C GLU A 427 -9.26 -24.46 12.88
N ILE A 428 -8.53 -23.58 13.53
CA ILE A 428 -7.47 -22.79 12.92
C ILE A 428 -6.13 -23.20 13.55
N SER A 429 -5.17 -23.67 12.72
CA SER A 429 -3.79 -23.86 13.12
C SER A 429 -2.97 -22.62 12.78
N TYR A 430 -2.13 -22.17 13.71
CA TYR A 430 -1.27 -21.00 13.49
C TYR A 430 0.13 -21.24 14.07
N ALA A 431 1.13 -20.77 13.32
CA ALA A 431 2.54 -20.81 13.73
C ALA A 431 2.88 -19.57 14.56
N ARG A 432 3.53 -19.77 15.72
CA ARG A 432 3.99 -18.70 16.62
C ARG A 432 5.18 -19.18 17.45
N GLY A 433 6.26 -18.40 17.50
CA GLY A 433 7.43 -18.70 18.33
C GLY A 433 8.06 -20.06 18.05
N GLY A 434 8.05 -20.51 16.80
CA GLY A 434 8.62 -21.80 16.40
C GLY A 434 7.73 -23.03 16.64
N LYS A 435 6.52 -22.86 17.14
CA LYS A 435 5.53 -23.92 17.37
C LYS A 435 4.26 -23.68 16.57
N VAL A 436 3.47 -24.71 16.39
CA VAL A 436 2.12 -24.63 15.81
C VAL A 436 1.09 -24.90 16.89
N TYR A 437 0.12 -24.02 17.00
CA TYR A 437 -1.02 -24.11 17.92
C TYR A 437 -2.33 -24.26 17.16
N THR A 438 -3.36 -24.84 17.80
CA THR A 438 -4.72 -24.84 17.30
C THR A 438 -5.65 -24.09 18.23
N ALA A 439 -6.63 -23.39 17.65
CA ALA A 439 -7.77 -22.80 18.34
C ALA A 439 -9.06 -23.09 17.57
N LYS A 440 -10.19 -23.12 18.28
CA LYS A 440 -11.51 -23.44 17.71
C LYS A 440 -12.42 -22.24 17.73
N ALA A 441 -13.32 -22.15 16.75
CA ALA A 441 -14.35 -21.11 16.73
C ALA A 441 -15.63 -21.62 16.08
N LYS A 442 -16.76 -20.91 16.36
CA LYS A 442 -18.02 -21.15 15.65
C LYS A 442 -17.92 -20.78 14.18
N ASN A 443 -17.18 -19.71 13.86
CA ASN A 443 -17.00 -19.21 12.51
C ASN A 443 -15.56 -18.70 12.30
N ALA A 444 -15.12 -18.61 11.04
CA ALA A 444 -13.87 -17.95 10.66
C ALA A 444 -14.11 -16.91 9.55
N ILE A 445 -13.33 -15.81 9.58
CA ILE A 445 -13.23 -14.86 8.47
C ILE A 445 -11.78 -14.80 8.00
N LEU A 446 -11.55 -15.10 6.73
CA LEU A 446 -10.24 -14.99 6.10
C LEU A 446 -10.12 -13.58 5.50
N ALA A 447 -9.52 -12.66 6.26
CA ALA A 447 -9.27 -11.27 5.88
C ALA A 447 -7.81 -11.06 5.44
N CYS A 448 -7.18 -12.12 4.95
CA CYS A 448 -5.82 -12.14 4.41
C CYS A 448 -5.82 -12.14 2.88
N TRP A 449 -4.64 -12.08 2.27
CA TRP A 449 -4.50 -12.05 0.81
C TRP A 449 -5.07 -13.30 0.16
N HIS A 450 -5.87 -13.13 -0.89
CA HIS A 450 -6.54 -14.24 -1.57
C HIS A 450 -5.55 -15.31 -2.07
N VAL A 451 -4.38 -14.91 -2.55
CA VAL A 451 -3.36 -15.83 -3.06
C VAL A 451 -2.79 -16.80 -1.99
N VAL A 452 -2.98 -16.51 -0.71
CA VAL A 452 -2.53 -17.38 0.40
C VAL A 452 -3.62 -18.38 0.81
N ILE A 453 -4.88 -18.02 0.65
CA ILE A 453 -6.03 -18.79 1.15
C ILE A 453 -6.05 -20.24 0.63
N PRO A 454 -5.77 -20.53 -0.66
CA PRO A 454 -5.74 -21.91 -1.14
C PRO A 454 -4.76 -22.85 -0.42
N TYR A 455 -3.70 -22.31 0.17
CA TYR A 455 -2.69 -23.07 0.90
C TYR A 455 -3.03 -23.29 2.37
N ILE A 456 -3.90 -22.45 2.94
CA ILE A 456 -4.32 -22.57 4.34
C ILE A 456 -5.71 -23.17 4.51
N CYS A 457 -6.54 -23.19 3.47
CA CYS A 457 -7.89 -23.74 3.47
C CYS A 457 -8.07 -24.67 2.25
N GLU A 458 -7.60 -25.91 2.40
CA GLU A 458 -7.54 -26.90 1.33
C GLU A 458 -8.93 -27.40 0.88
N GLU A 459 -9.93 -27.32 1.75
CA GLU A 459 -11.30 -27.81 1.52
C GLU A 459 -12.14 -26.90 0.62
N LEU A 460 -11.63 -25.71 0.23
CA LEU A 460 -12.32 -24.82 -0.71
C LEU A 460 -12.47 -25.49 -2.09
N PRO A 461 -13.57 -25.22 -2.81
CA PRO A 461 -13.76 -25.68 -4.19
C PRO A 461 -12.63 -25.24 -5.13
N ASP A 462 -12.20 -26.09 -6.05
CA ASP A 462 -11.09 -25.80 -6.98
C ASP A 462 -11.33 -24.52 -7.80
N LYS A 463 -12.55 -24.32 -8.34
CA LYS A 463 -12.93 -23.10 -9.05
C LYS A 463 -12.71 -21.82 -8.19
N GLN A 464 -12.96 -21.91 -6.90
CA GLN A 464 -12.76 -20.80 -5.96
C GLN A 464 -11.27 -20.55 -5.72
N LYS A 465 -10.47 -21.62 -5.56
CA LYS A 465 -9.01 -21.54 -5.44
C LYS A 465 -8.36 -20.93 -6.68
N GLU A 466 -8.79 -21.33 -7.87
CA GLU A 466 -8.33 -20.76 -9.15
C GLU A 466 -8.65 -19.26 -9.24
N ALA A 467 -9.88 -18.88 -8.86
CA ALA A 467 -10.28 -17.48 -8.82
C ALA A 467 -9.41 -16.65 -7.84
N MET A 468 -9.10 -17.18 -6.65
CA MET A 468 -8.19 -16.54 -5.70
C MET A 468 -6.76 -16.41 -6.25
N ALA A 469 -6.25 -17.43 -6.92
CA ALA A 469 -4.91 -17.42 -7.51
C ALA A 469 -4.77 -16.37 -8.63
N SER A 470 -5.87 -15.97 -9.27
CA SER A 470 -5.86 -14.93 -10.31
C SER A 470 -5.61 -13.52 -9.75
N ALA A 471 -5.86 -13.27 -8.46
CA ALA A 471 -5.73 -11.98 -7.80
C ALA A 471 -4.25 -11.64 -7.51
N GLN A 472 -3.46 -11.43 -8.56
CA GLN A 472 -2.02 -11.15 -8.46
C GLN A 472 -1.77 -9.71 -8.01
N LYS A 473 -1.59 -9.50 -6.71
CA LYS A 473 -1.42 -8.18 -6.08
C LYS A 473 -0.20 -7.41 -6.61
N VAL A 474 -0.32 -6.09 -6.60
CA VAL A 474 0.72 -5.15 -7.04
C VAL A 474 1.89 -5.12 -6.04
N PRO A 475 3.15 -5.35 -6.47
CA PRO A 475 4.30 -5.21 -5.58
C PRO A 475 4.77 -3.75 -5.50
N LEU A 476 4.91 -3.25 -4.26
CA LEU A 476 5.21 -1.84 -3.97
C LEU A 476 6.30 -1.68 -2.92
N LEU A 477 7.05 -0.57 -3.01
CA LEU A 477 7.85 -0.02 -1.92
C LEU A 477 7.32 1.38 -1.57
N TYR A 478 7.01 1.57 -0.29
CA TYR A 478 6.78 2.87 0.32
C TYR A 478 7.96 3.17 1.23
N THR A 479 8.82 4.08 0.81
CA THR A 479 10.07 4.42 1.48
C THR A 479 9.97 5.77 2.13
N TYR A 480 10.33 5.85 3.41
CA TYR A 480 10.53 7.10 4.09
C TYR A 480 12.00 7.32 4.42
N VAL A 481 12.49 8.50 4.07
CA VAL A 481 13.80 8.99 4.46
C VAL A 481 13.61 10.17 5.40
N ALA A 482 13.94 9.98 6.68
CA ALA A 482 13.94 11.07 7.64
C ALA A 482 15.21 11.90 7.42
N VAL A 483 15.04 13.15 7.03
CA VAL A 483 16.15 14.09 6.78
C VAL A 483 16.18 15.18 7.84
N ARG A 484 17.39 15.67 8.15
CA ARG A 484 17.63 16.67 9.21
C ARG A 484 17.13 18.06 8.83
N ASN A 485 16.97 18.33 7.55
CA ASN A 485 16.49 19.59 6.98
C ASN A 485 16.05 19.36 5.53
N TRP A 486 15.31 20.30 4.95
CA TRP A 486 14.89 20.26 3.54
C TRP A 486 15.36 21.49 2.73
N THR A 487 16.47 22.09 3.16
CA THR A 487 17.08 23.26 2.51
C THR A 487 17.48 22.99 1.06
N SER A 488 17.83 21.75 0.70
CA SER A 488 18.12 21.34 -0.68
C SER A 488 16.86 21.42 -1.58
N PHE A 489 15.71 21.03 -1.09
CA PHE A 489 14.44 21.18 -1.79
C PHE A 489 14.11 22.66 -2.01
N GLN A 490 14.30 23.49 -1.00
CA GLN A 490 14.08 24.93 -1.10
C GLN A 490 14.99 25.57 -2.15
N LYS A 491 16.30 25.26 -2.14
CA LYS A 491 17.26 25.78 -3.12
C LYS A 491 16.96 25.34 -4.55
N LEU A 492 16.40 24.15 -4.72
CA LEU A 492 15.98 23.62 -6.01
C LEU A 492 14.55 24.04 -6.39
N ALA A 493 13.88 24.79 -5.53
CA ALA A 493 12.48 25.21 -5.68
C ALA A 493 11.56 24.02 -6.04
N THR A 494 11.66 22.90 -5.27
CA THR A 494 10.85 21.72 -5.49
C THR A 494 10.32 21.14 -4.19
N ASN A 495 9.08 20.63 -4.19
CA ASN A 495 8.47 19.82 -3.12
C ASN A 495 8.25 18.38 -3.57
N SER A 496 8.23 18.13 -4.89
CA SER A 496 7.90 16.85 -5.49
C SER A 496 8.72 16.63 -6.76
N VAL A 497 9.24 15.42 -6.94
CA VAL A 497 10.03 15.02 -8.11
C VAL A 497 9.47 13.73 -8.70
N TYR A 498 8.99 13.82 -9.94
CA TYR A 498 8.73 12.65 -10.78
C TYR A 498 10.03 12.24 -11.48
N ALA A 499 10.43 10.99 -11.39
CA ALA A 499 11.71 10.48 -11.88
C ALA A 499 11.52 9.17 -12.67
N PRO A 500 11.08 9.23 -13.94
CA PRO A 500 10.59 8.08 -14.70
C PRO A 500 11.62 6.96 -14.90
N GLY A 501 12.92 7.26 -14.95
CA GLY A 501 14.01 6.29 -15.15
C GLY A 501 14.68 5.81 -13.86
N MET A 502 14.33 6.40 -12.71
CA MET A 502 14.98 6.11 -11.43
C MET A 502 14.38 4.92 -10.69
N TYR A 503 15.06 4.48 -9.60
CA TYR A 503 14.63 3.36 -8.78
C TYR A 503 13.26 3.60 -8.13
N HIS A 504 13.02 4.79 -7.56
CA HIS A 504 11.70 5.27 -7.16
C HIS A 504 11.19 6.24 -8.20
N SER A 505 9.96 6.05 -8.66
CA SER A 505 9.34 6.93 -9.66
C SER A 505 8.96 8.29 -9.09
N PHE A 506 8.74 8.39 -7.77
CA PHE A 506 8.33 9.62 -7.10
C PHE A 506 9.14 9.84 -5.83
N VAL A 507 9.48 11.10 -5.58
CA VAL A 507 10.20 11.60 -4.39
C VAL A 507 9.52 12.89 -3.93
N ASN A 508 8.84 12.86 -2.80
CA ASN A 508 8.01 13.97 -2.32
C ASN A 508 8.40 14.36 -0.91
N LEU A 509 8.38 15.66 -0.61
CA LEU A 509 8.32 16.11 0.78
C LEU A 509 7.01 15.62 1.40
N ASP A 510 7.04 15.33 2.69
CA ASP A 510 5.87 14.92 3.44
C ASP A 510 4.78 15.99 3.39
N LEU A 511 3.50 15.58 3.42
CA LEU A 511 2.38 16.52 3.34
C LEU A 511 2.28 17.36 4.62
N PRO A 512 1.98 18.67 4.48
CA PRO A 512 1.91 19.58 5.61
C PRO A 512 0.60 19.46 6.39
N VAL A 513 0.41 18.34 7.09
CA VAL A 513 -0.76 18.05 7.93
C VAL A 513 -0.42 18.21 9.40
N SER A 514 -1.21 19.01 10.13
CA SER A 514 -1.09 19.20 11.57
C SER A 514 -2.44 18.90 12.23
N ILE A 515 -2.48 17.91 13.13
CA ILE A 515 -3.71 17.43 13.79
C ILE A 515 -3.42 16.79 15.15
N GLY A 516 -4.28 16.99 16.12
CA GLY A 516 -4.22 16.28 17.40
C GLY A 516 -2.94 16.56 18.21
N GLY A 517 -2.37 17.75 18.07
CA GLY A 517 -1.09 18.12 18.69
C GLY A 517 0.14 17.70 17.91
N TYR A 518 -0.01 16.98 16.80
CA TYR A 518 1.07 16.75 15.84
C TYR A 518 1.27 18.00 14.97
N GLU A 519 2.51 18.43 14.83
CA GLU A 519 2.91 19.57 14.00
C GLU A 519 3.83 19.11 12.87
N CYS A 520 3.45 19.42 11.61
CA CYS A 520 4.29 19.20 10.44
C CYS A 520 5.52 20.13 10.44
N ALA A 521 6.54 19.80 9.65
CA ALA A 521 7.68 20.70 9.43
C ALA A 521 7.24 21.93 8.62
N ARG A 522 7.60 23.13 9.09
CA ARG A 522 7.23 24.40 8.44
C ARG A 522 8.42 25.17 7.89
N LYS A 523 9.63 24.96 8.44
CA LYS A 523 10.85 25.68 8.06
C LYS A 523 11.88 24.75 7.43
N PRO A 524 12.63 25.24 6.44
CA PRO A 524 13.63 24.43 5.72
C PRO A 524 14.74 23.83 6.56
N ASP A 525 15.04 24.40 7.71
CA ASP A 525 16.02 23.92 8.68
C ASP A 525 15.47 22.87 9.67
N GLU A 526 14.17 22.61 9.63
CA GLU A 526 13.53 21.57 10.46
C GLU A 526 13.67 20.18 9.83
N PRO A 527 13.77 19.13 10.67
CA PRO A 527 13.66 17.75 10.19
C PRO A 527 12.31 17.47 9.53
N ILE A 528 12.34 16.73 8.41
CA ILE A 528 11.15 16.32 7.66
C ILE A 528 11.29 14.89 7.15
N LEU A 529 10.20 14.30 6.70
CA LEU A 529 10.19 13.05 5.96
C LEU A 529 10.19 13.30 4.46
N VAL A 530 10.94 12.50 3.73
CA VAL A 530 10.87 12.39 2.27
C VAL A 530 10.22 11.05 1.94
N HIS A 531 9.06 11.08 1.32
CA HIS A 531 8.36 9.90 0.84
C HIS A 531 8.84 9.55 -0.57
N MET A 532 9.16 8.28 -0.80
CA MET A 532 9.57 7.77 -2.10
C MET A 532 8.76 6.52 -2.43
N MET A 533 8.24 6.43 -3.66
CA MET A 533 7.39 5.34 -4.10
C MET A 533 8.00 4.60 -5.29
N LYS A 534 7.98 3.25 -5.24
CA LYS A 534 8.33 2.37 -6.35
C LYS A 534 7.24 1.33 -6.57
N ALA A 535 6.73 1.23 -7.80
CA ALA A 535 6.07 0.02 -8.28
C ALA A 535 7.12 -0.91 -8.90
N ALA A 536 7.19 -2.14 -8.40
CA ALA A 536 8.12 -3.13 -8.96
C ALA A 536 7.45 -3.84 -10.14
N CYS A 537 7.75 -3.40 -11.35
CA CYS A 537 7.16 -3.91 -12.60
C CYS A 537 8.22 -4.09 -13.68
N ARG A 538 7.88 -4.81 -14.75
CA ARG A 538 8.76 -5.07 -15.90
C ARG A 538 7.99 -4.81 -17.20
N PRO A 539 8.17 -3.63 -17.82
CA PRO A 539 7.48 -3.26 -19.06
C PRO A 539 7.56 -4.30 -20.17
N GLY A 540 6.52 -4.35 -21.02
CA GLY A 540 6.42 -5.29 -22.14
C GLY A 540 5.82 -6.65 -21.79
N ARG A 541 5.17 -6.78 -20.62
CA ARG A 541 4.47 -7.97 -20.16
C ARG A 541 3.04 -7.64 -19.74
N THR A 542 2.18 -8.66 -19.58
CA THR A 542 0.86 -8.43 -18.97
C THR A 542 0.98 -7.94 -17.53
N ALA A 543 0.01 -7.20 -17.02
CA ALA A 543 0.03 -6.67 -15.66
C ALA A 543 0.34 -7.77 -14.62
N ARG A 544 -0.35 -8.92 -14.67
CA ARG A 544 -0.09 -10.05 -13.76
C ARG A 544 1.35 -10.57 -13.83
N GLN A 545 1.91 -10.70 -15.04
CA GLN A 545 3.30 -11.12 -15.20
C GLN A 545 4.28 -10.09 -14.63
N GLN A 546 4.01 -8.79 -14.85
CA GLN A 546 4.80 -7.71 -14.26
C GLN A 546 4.78 -7.77 -12.74
N HIS A 547 3.61 -7.98 -12.12
CA HIS A 547 3.46 -8.11 -10.67
C HIS A 547 4.21 -9.33 -10.12
N MET A 548 4.14 -10.48 -10.78
CA MET A 548 4.87 -11.68 -10.36
C MET A 548 6.39 -11.46 -10.39
N ILE A 549 6.92 -10.86 -11.46
CA ILE A 549 8.35 -10.57 -11.61
C ILE A 549 8.79 -9.53 -10.57
N GLY A 550 8.02 -8.45 -10.41
CA GLY A 550 8.31 -7.40 -9.43
C GLY A 550 8.30 -7.92 -7.99
N ARG A 551 7.39 -8.83 -7.66
CA ARG A 551 7.35 -9.51 -6.36
C ARG A 551 8.65 -10.27 -6.09
N MET A 552 9.12 -11.05 -7.06
CA MET A 552 10.38 -11.76 -6.94
C MET A 552 11.57 -10.82 -6.76
N GLU A 553 11.59 -9.69 -7.49
CA GLU A 553 12.59 -8.64 -7.30
C GLU A 553 12.60 -8.11 -5.86
N LEU A 554 11.41 -7.80 -5.31
CA LEU A 554 11.32 -7.28 -3.94
C LEU A 554 11.77 -8.28 -2.89
N TYR A 555 11.45 -9.57 -3.03
CA TYR A 555 11.89 -10.59 -2.09
C TYR A 555 13.40 -10.85 -2.15
N SER A 556 13.99 -10.79 -3.34
CA SER A 556 15.42 -11.06 -3.55
C SER A 556 16.33 -9.87 -3.26
N THR A 557 15.78 -8.67 -3.04
CA THR A 557 16.59 -7.46 -2.78
C THR A 557 16.69 -7.21 -1.28
N ASP A 558 17.92 -7.17 -0.77
CA ASP A 558 18.19 -6.85 0.64
C ASP A 558 18.08 -5.35 0.94
N PHE A 559 17.99 -5.01 2.21
CA PHE A 559 17.85 -3.63 2.66
C PHE A 559 19.08 -2.77 2.29
N GLU A 560 20.28 -3.30 2.38
CA GLU A 560 21.51 -2.56 2.08
C GLU A 560 21.56 -2.13 0.61
N THR A 561 21.13 -3.01 -0.29
CA THR A 561 20.99 -2.70 -1.73
C THR A 561 19.93 -1.62 -1.96
N MET A 562 18.79 -1.69 -1.26
CA MET A 562 17.75 -0.66 -1.34
C MET A 562 18.26 0.69 -0.78
N GLU A 563 18.92 0.67 0.37
CA GLU A 563 19.52 1.87 0.99
C GLU A 563 20.51 2.57 0.04
N ARG A 564 21.40 1.79 -0.61
CA ARG A 564 22.36 2.34 -1.58
C ARG A 564 21.65 3.03 -2.75
N LYS A 565 20.60 2.43 -3.29
CA LYS A 565 19.79 3.02 -4.37
C LYS A 565 19.05 4.28 -3.93
N ILE A 566 18.50 4.30 -2.72
CA ILE A 566 17.84 5.47 -2.14
C ILE A 566 18.83 6.64 -1.99
N ARG A 567 19.99 6.39 -1.41
CA ARG A 567 21.04 7.39 -1.21
C ARG A 567 21.57 7.93 -2.53
N ASP A 568 21.84 7.06 -3.52
CA ASP A 568 22.27 7.45 -4.87
C ASP A 568 21.22 8.34 -5.53
N GLN A 569 19.95 7.94 -5.51
CA GLN A 569 18.87 8.72 -6.12
C GLN A 569 18.72 10.10 -5.48
N LEU A 570 18.69 10.19 -4.16
CA LEU A 570 18.60 11.48 -3.47
C LEU A 570 19.83 12.36 -3.72
N THR A 571 21.01 11.77 -3.80
CA THR A 571 22.25 12.50 -4.14
C THR A 571 22.18 13.10 -5.54
N ARG A 572 21.74 12.32 -6.53
CA ARG A 572 21.61 12.78 -7.92
C ARG A 572 20.53 13.84 -8.11
N THR A 573 19.39 13.68 -7.44
CA THR A 573 18.26 14.62 -7.55
C THR A 573 18.44 15.90 -6.73
N LEU A 574 18.96 15.80 -5.51
CA LEU A 574 19.03 16.90 -4.55
C LEU A 574 20.43 17.46 -4.32
N GLY A 575 21.47 16.74 -4.76
CA GLY A 575 22.87 17.18 -4.62
C GLY A 575 23.15 18.58 -5.15
N PRO A 576 22.63 18.99 -6.32
CA PRO A 576 22.78 20.37 -6.80
C PRO A 576 22.22 21.44 -5.85
N GLY A 577 21.27 21.07 -4.97
CA GLY A 577 20.75 21.91 -3.87
C GLY A 577 21.60 21.85 -2.59
N GLY A 578 22.68 21.07 -2.60
CA GLY A 578 23.58 20.92 -1.45
C GLY A 578 23.23 19.76 -0.50
N PHE A 579 22.41 18.82 -0.94
CA PHE A 579 22.13 17.59 -0.19
C PHE A 579 23.37 16.71 -0.09
N ASP A 580 23.64 16.22 1.11
CA ASP A 580 24.71 15.27 1.42
C ASP A 580 24.09 14.07 2.16
N PRO A 581 24.05 12.88 1.56
CA PRO A 581 23.38 11.72 2.16
C PRO A 581 24.02 11.28 3.48
N ALA A 582 25.32 11.52 3.67
CA ALA A 582 26.02 11.19 4.90
C ALA A 582 25.67 12.15 6.05
N ARG A 583 25.43 13.42 5.75
CA ARG A 583 25.09 14.46 6.72
C ARG A 583 23.59 14.53 6.98
N ASP A 584 22.79 14.50 5.92
CA ASP A 584 21.39 14.93 5.98
C ASP A 584 20.43 13.80 6.31
N ILE A 585 20.77 12.53 5.99
CA ILE A 585 19.92 11.37 6.31
C ILE A 585 20.07 10.99 7.78
N ALA A 586 18.95 10.92 8.50
CA ALA A 586 18.90 10.49 9.89
C ALA A 586 18.42 9.03 10.04
N ALA A 587 17.43 8.62 9.24
CA ALA A 587 16.88 7.27 9.25
C ALA A 587 16.24 6.94 7.89
N ILE A 588 16.14 5.64 7.57
CA ILE A 588 15.44 5.13 6.39
C ILE A 588 14.53 4.00 6.84
N THR A 589 13.29 4.02 6.37
CA THR A 589 12.34 2.92 6.50
C THR A 589 11.82 2.54 5.11
N VAL A 590 11.96 1.28 4.75
CA VAL A 590 11.41 0.73 3.51
C VAL A 590 10.25 -0.20 3.88
N ASN A 591 9.03 0.24 3.65
CA ASN A 591 7.87 -0.63 3.77
C ASN A 591 7.75 -1.44 2.48
N ARG A 592 8.17 -2.69 2.55
CA ARG A 592 8.14 -3.63 1.44
C ARG A 592 6.81 -4.36 1.39
N TRP A 593 6.08 -4.19 0.28
CA TRP A 593 4.80 -4.84 0.04
C TRP A 593 4.83 -5.67 -1.24
N PRO A 594 5.34 -6.92 -1.20
CA PRO A 594 5.32 -7.82 -2.37
C PRO A 594 3.89 -8.17 -2.80
N HIS A 595 2.94 -8.03 -1.88
CA HIS A 595 1.50 -8.16 -2.07
C HIS A 595 0.80 -6.87 -1.61
N GLY A 596 1.03 -5.77 -2.31
CA GLY A 596 0.51 -4.44 -1.99
C GLY A 596 -0.95 -4.25 -2.39
N TYR A 597 -1.23 -3.50 -3.47
CA TYR A 597 -2.60 -3.24 -3.90
C TYR A 597 -3.34 -4.52 -4.30
N ALA A 598 -4.66 -4.58 -4.10
CA ALA A 598 -5.50 -5.58 -4.74
C ALA A 598 -5.32 -5.50 -6.26
N TYR A 599 -5.43 -6.65 -6.95
CA TYR A 599 -5.44 -6.65 -8.41
C TYR A 599 -6.75 -6.03 -8.89
N GLU A 600 -6.66 -4.94 -9.61
CA GLU A 600 -7.78 -4.31 -10.28
C GLU A 600 -7.85 -4.77 -11.73
N TYR A 601 -9.05 -4.98 -12.22
CA TYR A 601 -9.25 -5.49 -13.57
C TYR A 601 -8.87 -4.46 -14.62
N SER A 602 -8.32 -4.95 -15.73
CA SER A 602 -7.92 -4.13 -16.87
C SER A 602 -8.57 -4.66 -18.14
N SER A 603 -9.16 -3.77 -18.93
CA SER A 603 -9.75 -4.14 -20.22
C SER A 603 -8.75 -4.73 -21.22
N LEU A 604 -7.43 -4.54 -20.99
CA LEU A 604 -6.38 -5.14 -21.83
C LEU A 604 -6.21 -6.65 -21.58
N PHE A 605 -6.40 -7.10 -20.34
CA PHE A 605 -5.97 -8.43 -19.91
C PHE A 605 -7.10 -9.27 -19.32
N ASP A 606 -8.25 -8.68 -19.02
CA ASP A 606 -9.41 -9.32 -18.41
C ASP A 606 -10.62 -9.20 -19.33
N SER A 607 -11.11 -10.33 -19.85
CA SER A 607 -12.18 -10.34 -20.86
C SER A 607 -13.57 -10.61 -20.30
N PHE A 608 -13.72 -10.95 -19.01
CA PHE A 608 -15.01 -11.33 -18.41
C PHE A 608 -16.11 -10.26 -18.58
N TRP A 609 -15.75 -8.99 -18.66
CA TRP A 609 -16.68 -7.88 -18.90
C TRP A 609 -17.28 -7.89 -20.33
N LEU A 610 -16.64 -8.56 -21.29
CA LEU A 610 -17.16 -8.76 -22.65
C LEU A 610 -18.17 -9.92 -22.70
N GLU A 611 -17.85 -10.97 -21.94
CA GLU A 611 -18.60 -12.24 -21.98
C GLU A 611 -19.79 -12.24 -21.02
N GLY A 612 -19.76 -11.40 -19.98
CA GLY A 612 -20.70 -11.40 -18.87
C GLY A 612 -20.45 -12.56 -17.90
N GLY A 613 -21.18 -12.57 -16.79
CA GLY A 613 -21.06 -13.59 -15.75
C GLY A 613 -20.37 -13.08 -14.48
N GLU A 614 -20.10 -14.01 -13.54
CA GLU A 614 -19.43 -13.68 -12.27
C GLU A 614 -17.96 -13.31 -12.49
N THR A 615 -17.54 -12.22 -11.87
CA THR A 615 -16.11 -11.84 -11.88
C THR A 615 -15.28 -12.78 -11.00
N PRO A 616 -13.96 -12.91 -11.24
CA PRO A 616 -13.11 -13.75 -10.41
C PRO A 616 -13.19 -13.41 -8.91
N CYS A 617 -13.28 -12.12 -8.53
CA CYS A 617 -13.41 -11.75 -7.12
C CYS A 617 -14.76 -12.19 -6.51
N GLU A 618 -15.85 -12.21 -7.30
CA GLU A 618 -17.15 -12.70 -6.83
C GLU A 618 -17.13 -14.22 -6.62
N VAL A 619 -16.44 -14.96 -7.46
CA VAL A 619 -16.24 -16.41 -7.25
C VAL A 619 -15.34 -16.64 -6.03
N ALA A 620 -14.23 -15.90 -5.92
CA ALA A 620 -13.26 -16.04 -4.84
C ALA A 620 -13.84 -15.76 -3.46
N ARG A 621 -14.73 -14.76 -3.32
CA ARG A 621 -15.28 -14.32 -2.04
C ARG A 621 -16.47 -15.14 -1.50
N LYS A 622 -16.94 -16.16 -2.22
CA LYS A 622 -18.09 -16.97 -1.78
C LYS A 622 -17.80 -17.62 -0.42
N PRO A 623 -18.75 -17.60 0.52
CA PRO A 623 -18.56 -18.30 1.79
C PRO A 623 -18.53 -19.81 1.58
N HIS A 624 -17.80 -20.51 2.44
CA HIS A 624 -17.76 -21.96 2.47
C HIS A 624 -18.10 -22.46 3.88
N GLY A 625 -19.31 -22.96 4.07
CA GLY A 625 -19.81 -23.37 5.39
C GLY A 625 -19.68 -22.26 6.44
N ARG A 626 -18.85 -22.47 7.45
CA ARG A 626 -18.58 -21.53 8.55
C ARG A 626 -17.43 -20.54 8.26
N ILE A 627 -16.90 -20.56 7.04
CA ILE A 627 -15.76 -19.75 6.63
C ILE A 627 -16.25 -18.69 5.64
N ALA A 628 -16.10 -17.40 5.98
CA ALA A 628 -16.31 -16.29 5.06
C ALA A 628 -14.96 -15.66 4.68
N ILE A 629 -14.93 -14.97 3.53
CA ILE A 629 -13.72 -14.40 2.95
C ILE A 629 -13.93 -12.89 2.83
N ALA A 630 -13.01 -12.12 3.40
CA ALA A 630 -13.02 -10.65 3.36
C ALA A 630 -11.79 -10.12 2.61
N ASN A 631 -11.31 -8.92 2.95
CA ASN A 631 -10.20 -8.23 2.31
C ASN A 631 -10.61 -7.48 1.02
N SER A 632 -9.83 -6.46 0.66
CA SER A 632 -10.03 -5.68 -0.56
C SER A 632 -9.91 -6.50 -1.86
N ASP A 633 -9.17 -7.64 -1.83
CA ASP A 633 -9.11 -8.58 -2.96
C ASP A 633 -10.49 -9.14 -3.32
N ALA A 634 -11.39 -9.27 -2.33
CA ALA A 634 -12.76 -9.75 -2.51
C ALA A 634 -13.66 -8.78 -3.29
N GLY A 635 -13.24 -7.54 -3.46
CA GLY A 635 -13.89 -6.52 -4.29
C GLY A 635 -13.06 -6.10 -5.49
N ALA A 636 -11.84 -6.66 -5.66
CA ALA A 636 -10.89 -6.28 -6.70
C ALA A 636 -10.66 -4.75 -6.75
N TYR A 637 -10.56 -4.11 -5.56
CA TYR A 637 -10.39 -2.66 -5.44
C TYR A 637 -9.50 -2.31 -4.25
N ALA A 638 -8.43 -1.53 -4.47
CA ALA A 638 -7.29 -1.39 -3.54
C ALA A 638 -7.47 -0.31 -2.46
N TYR A 639 -8.69 -0.01 -2.04
CA TYR A 639 -9.01 1.11 -1.15
C TYR A 639 -9.56 0.68 0.21
N THR A 640 -9.50 1.60 1.17
CA THR A 640 -9.93 1.36 2.57
C THR A 640 -11.43 1.12 2.69
N ASP A 641 -12.24 1.84 1.92
CA ASP A 641 -13.70 1.65 1.89
C ASP A 641 -14.08 0.25 1.41
N GLU A 642 -13.39 -0.27 0.41
CA GLU A 642 -13.64 -1.64 -0.07
C GLU A 642 -13.23 -2.68 0.97
N ALA A 643 -12.12 -2.49 1.69
CA ALA A 643 -11.74 -3.36 2.80
C ALA A 643 -12.83 -3.40 3.88
N ILE A 644 -13.48 -2.27 4.17
CA ILE A 644 -14.60 -2.16 5.11
C ILE A 644 -15.86 -2.83 4.55
N ASN A 645 -16.20 -2.57 3.29
CA ASN A 645 -17.38 -3.14 2.62
C ASN A 645 -17.33 -4.67 2.60
N GLN A 646 -16.16 -5.24 2.26
CA GLN A 646 -15.99 -6.69 2.21
C GLN A 646 -16.00 -7.32 3.60
N ALA A 647 -15.54 -6.61 4.64
CA ALA A 647 -15.68 -7.04 6.03
C ALA A 647 -17.16 -7.10 6.46
N TRP A 648 -17.94 -6.08 6.14
CA TRP A 648 -19.37 -6.03 6.44
C TRP A 648 -20.14 -7.16 5.75
N ARG A 649 -19.86 -7.40 4.45
CA ARG A 649 -20.46 -8.51 3.68
C ARG A 649 -20.14 -9.86 4.34
N ALA A 650 -18.87 -10.12 4.63
CA ALA A 650 -18.42 -11.38 5.22
C ALA A 650 -19.06 -11.65 6.59
N VAL A 651 -19.21 -10.63 7.44
CA VAL A 651 -19.93 -10.75 8.71
C VAL A 651 -21.41 -11.06 8.47
N GLY A 652 -22.04 -10.41 7.50
CA GLY A 652 -23.44 -10.70 7.14
C GLY A 652 -23.68 -12.14 6.70
N GLU A 653 -22.70 -12.77 6.04
CA GLU A 653 -22.79 -14.16 5.57
C GLU A 653 -22.79 -15.17 6.74
N ILE A 654 -21.97 -14.96 7.76
CA ILE A 654 -21.85 -15.89 8.90
C ILE A 654 -22.85 -15.60 10.02
N THR A 655 -23.52 -14.45 10.04
CA THR A 655 -24.52 -14.11 11.09
C THR A 655 -25.95 -14.41 10.67
N LYS A 656 -26.21 -14.60 9.37
CA LYS A 656 -27.53 -14.98 8.83
C LYS A 656 -27.69 -16.51 8.67
N SER A 657 -26.61 -17.24 8.73
CA SER A 657 -26.56 -18.70 8.72
C SER A 657 -26.60 -19.23 10.17
#